data_f39c71a97890d2f1d1bc0804a99f9d36
#
_entry.id   f39c71a97890d2f1d1bc0804a99f9d36
#
_cell.length_a   1.000
_cell.length_b   1.000
_cell.length_c   1.000
_cell.angle_alpha   90.00
_cell.angle_beta   90.00
_cell.angle_gamma   90.00
#
_symmetry.space_group_name_H-M   'P 1'
#
loop_
_entity.id
_entity.type
_entity.pdbx_description
1 polymer ?
#
loop_
_entity_poly.entity_id
_entity_poly.type
_entity_poly.pdbx_seq_one_letter_code
_entity_poly.pdbx_strand_id
1 'polypeptide(L)'
;MLHTSLTGLDRKRLRLWLSVFFLALAIPTGVLVYQAYSQLKWEAFHQYRVLAEELAERIDGHIIELINAEEARSFADFAFLNVAGDPAANFLQRSPLSAYPPEPSIPGLVGYFQVDTHGEFTTPLVPPAGTVASTYGISAGELEQRLALQQRIEQILSSNRLVQDRESGRVMGQEAVADALHANEVHRDQQAGAASSLDARDKDTLERLALDDSVVSAEAEIAAQQVPRQAAFDRLNKAAASREPEKKQQAVSTLGRVEDLKLDYRYQSEPAPEVQRQVTSSSAPVVAKRARKERSALPEPLDESGATYFESAREADAPTQSRLKSEIRIRTFESEIDPFEFSLLDSGHFVLFRKVWRDGQRYIQGALIEQQSFVQGFIETMFLDTTLSNMSDLLVAYRGDVFSAFSGRTAQEYLSSAEALRGTLLYQTRLSAPLGDLELILSITRLPAGPGGRLISWLAAILLLVLCSVFYLMYRLGAGQIDLARQQQDFVSAVSHELKTPLTSIRMYGEMLREGWASDEKKSSYYDYIFDESERLSRLIANVLQLARMTRNNLQVDKKPLAVSELMDSIRSRVSSQIERAGFKLKVCCEPGAGQSIIQADPDGFTQIFINLVDNAIKFSACAEQKVIDIGCQRLRDGSVQFSVRDYGPGIPGDQMKKIFRLFYRSENELTRETVGTGIGLALVHQLARAMGGQVDVVNREPGAEFRVNIAACDL
;
A
#
# COMPACT_ATOMS: atom_id res chain seq x y z
N MET A 1 13.75 36.83 -33.25
CA MET A 1 12.96 35.70 -33.79
C MET A 1 11.94 35.07 -32.82
N LEU A 2 11.77 35.57 -31.60
CA LEU A 2 10.79 35.02 -30.61
C LEU A 2 9.46 35.75 -30.55
N HIS A 3 9.28 36.83 -31.30
CA HIS A 3 8.05 37.68 -31.24
C HIS A 3 6.98 37.35 -32.30
N THR A 4 7.26 36.47 -33.25
CA THR A 4 6.34 36.19 -34.39
C THR A 4 5.52 34.92 -34.25
N SER A 5 5.64 34.16 -33.17
CA SER A 5 4.91 32.88 -33.01
C SER A 5 3.66 32.95 -32.12
N LEU A 6 3.38 34.09 -31.49
CA LEU A 6 2.25 34.23 -30.56
C LEU A 6 0.88 34.51 -31.22
N THR A 7 0.86 34.90 -32.49
CA THR A 7 -0.37 35.26 -33.23
C THR A 7 -1.22 34.05 -33.66
N GLY A 8 -0.76 32.83 -33.41
CA GLY A 8 -1.50 31.61 -33.77
C GLY A 8 -1.92 30.75 -32.58
N LEU A 9 -1.74 31.19 -31.32
CA LEU A 9 -2.09 30.42 -30.13
C LEU A 9 -3.59 30.56 -29.81
N ASP A 10 -4.35 29.60 -30.29
CA ASP A 10 -5.73 29.41 -29.82
C ASP A 10 -5.77 28.81 -28.44
N ARG A 11 -6.82 29.11 -27.65
CA ARG A 11 -7.07 28.49 -26.33
C ARG A 11 -6.98 26.96 -26.38
N LYS A 12 -7.31 26.32 -27.52
CA LYS A 12 -7.20 24.86 -27.73
C LYS A 12 -5.73 24.41 -27.75
N ARG A 13 -4.89 25.13 -28.50
CA ARG A 13 -3.44 24.84 -28.58
C ARG A 13 -2.74 25.09 -27.23
N LEU A 14 -3.10 26.14 -26.51
CA LEU A 14 -2.59 26.43 -25.18
C LEU A 14 -2.89 25.26 -24.21
N ARG A 15 -4.16 24.78 -24.22
CA ARG A 15 -4.53 23.60 -23.39
C ARG A 15 -3.72 22.38 -23.77
N LEU A 16 -3.57 22.08 -25.05
CA LEU A 16 -2.81 20.92 -25.53
C LEU A 16 -1.35 20.99 -25.04
N TRP A 17 -0.67 22.10 -25.27
CA TRP A 17 0.73 22.26 -24.87
C TRP A 17 0.92 22.22 -23.36
N LEU A 18 0.04 22.86 -22.60
CA LEU A 18 0.04 22.78 -21.14
C LEU A 18 -0.22 21.35 -20.64
N SER A 19 -1.17 20.63 -21.27
CA SER A 19 -1.44 19.23 -20.90
C SER A 19 -0.24 18.31 -21.21
N VAL A 20 0.42 18.47 -22.35
CA VAL A 20 1.63 17.72 -22.70
C VAL A 20 2.74 18.02 -21.69
N PHE A 21 2.96 19.29 -21.36
CA PHE A 21 3.97 19.67 -20.38
C PHE A 21 3.63 19.19 -18.97
N PHE A 22 2.35 19.23 -18.58
CA PHE A 22 1.86 18.65 -17.32
C PHE A 22 2.18 17.15 -17.24
N LEU A 23 1.84 16.38 -18.28
CA LEU A 23 2.10 14.95 -18.34
C LEU A 23 3.60 14.65 -18.31
N ALA A 24 4.41 15.44 -19.05
CA ALA A 24 5.86 15.30 -19.04
C ALA A 24 6.49 15.48 -17.65
N LEU A 25 5.86 16.28 -16.79
CA LEU A 25 6.32 16.48 -15.41
C LEU A 25 5.65 15.50 -14.44
N ALA A 26 4.37 15.20 -14.61
CA ALA A 26 3.60 14.35 -13.71
C ALA A 26 4.01 12.88 -13.80
N ILE A 27 4.34 12.37 -15.00
CA ILE A 27 4.73 10.96 -15.19
C ILE A 27 6.05 10.64 -14.45
N PRO A 28 7.17 11.36 -14.67
CA PRO A 28 8.41 11.08 -13.93
C PRO A 28 8.23 11.24 -12.41
N THR A 29 7.49 12.27 -11.99
CA THR A 29 7.19 12.48 -10.56
C THR A 29 6.40 11.31 -9.99
N GLY A 30 5.38 10.81 -10.70
CA GLY A 30 4.62 9.63 -10.30
C GLY A 30 5.49 8.37 -10.21
N VAL A 31 6.39 8.17 -11.17
CA VAL A 31 7.36 7.05 -11.15
C VAL A 31 8.28 7.15 -9.94
N LEU A 32 8.83 8.33 -9.64
CA LEU A 32 9.70 8.52 -8.47
C LEU A 32 8.96 8.26 -7.16
N VAL A 33 7.72 8.74 -7.02
CA VAL A 33 6.88 8.47 -5.84
C VAL A 33 6.60 6.98 -5.71
N TYR A 34 6.28 6.31 -6.82
CA TYR A 34 6.06 4.86 -6.83
C TYR A 34 7.32 4.09 -6.44
N GLN A 35 8.50 4.45 -6.97
CA GLN A 35 9.78 3.84 -6.60
C GLN A 35 10.10 4.04 -5.11
N ALA A 36 9.95 5.27 -4.61
CA ALA A 36 10.17 5.57 -3.19
C ALA A 36 9.22 4.77 -2.28
N TYR A 37 7.95 4.64 -2.66
CA TYR A 37 6.98 3.85 -1.92
C TYR A 37 7.28 2.34 -1.97
N SER A 38 7.70 1.82 -3.12
CA SER A 38 8.10 0.41 -3.26
C SER A 38 9.37 0.10 -2.47
N GLN A 39 10.33 1.02 -2.44
CA GLN A 39 11.55 0.87 -1.64
C GLN A 39 11.25 0.80 -0.13
N LEU A 40 10.33 1.64 0.37
CA LEU A 40 9.89 1.55 1.77
C LEU A 40 9.23 0.21 2.10
N LYS A 41 8.43 -0.34 1.18
CA LYS A 41 7.87 -1.69 1.37
C LYS A 41 8.95 -2.75 1.44
N TRP A 42 9.97 -2.65 0.59
CA TRP A 42 11.13 -3.54 0.60
C TRP A 42 11.88 -3.47 1.93
N GLU A 43 12.17 -2.28 2.40
CA GLU A 43 12.85 -2.08 3.68
C GLU A 43 12.02 -2.64 4.86
N ALA A 44 10.71 -2.39 4.87
CA ALA A 44 9.81 -2.95 5.85
C ALA A 44 9.79 -4.48 5.81
N PHE A 45 9.77 -5.09 4.61
CA PHE A 45 9.83 -6.53 4.45
C PHE A 45 11.11 -7.11 5.06
N HIS A 46 12.26 -6.50 4.77
CA HIS A 46 13.54 -6.94 5.35
C HIS A 46 13.56 -6.85 6.87
N GLN A 47 13.03 -5.77 7.44
CA GLN A 47 12.94 -5.61 8.90
C GLN A 47 12.08 -6.72 9.52
N TYR A 48 10.91 -7.01 8.95
CA TYR A 48 10.05 -8.10 9.45
C TYR A 48 10.64 -9.48 9.23
N ARG A 49 11.38 -9.69 8.14
CA ARG A 49 12.11 -10.94 7.92
C ARG A 49 13.15 -11.18 8.98
N VAL A 50 13.94 -10.18 9.36
CA VAL A 50 14.93 -10.31 10.44
C VAL A 50 14.24 -10.64 11.78
N LEU A 51 13.11 -9.98 12.07
CA LEU A 51 12.33 -10.31 13.27
C LEU A 51 11.75 -11.74 13.24
N ALA A 52 11.36 -12.22 12.06
CA ALA A 52 10.86 -13.58 11.90
C ALA A 52 11.97 -14.62 12.07
N GLU A 53 13.16 -14.33 11.56
CA GLU A 53 14.36 -15.13 11.74
C GLU A 53 14.76 -15.20 13.23
N GLU A 54 14.82 -14.06 13.92
CA GLU A 54 15.11 -13.98 15.35
C GLU A 54 14.08 -14.76 16.19
N LEU A 55 12.80 -14.68 15.85
CA LEU A 55 11.76 -15.46 16.52
C LEU A 55 11.98 -16.96 16.32
N ALA A 56 12.26 -17.37 15.08
CA ALA A 56 12.47 -18.79 14.76
C ALA A 56 13.72 -19.34 15.46
N GLU A 57 14.82 -18.59 15.50
CA GLU A 57 16.02 -18.94 16.25
C GLU A 57 15.77 -19.03 17.76
N ARG A 58 14.95 -18.13 18.31
CA ARG A 58 14.59 -18.16 19.72
C ARG A 58 13.73 -19.38 20.06
N ILE A 59 12.76 -19.74 19.19
CA ILE A 59 11.96 -20.96 19.34
C ILE A 59 12.87 -22.19 19.30
N ASP A 60 13.75 -22.28 18.31
CA ASP A 60 14.67 -23.39 18.13
C ASP A 60 15.65 -23.55 19.33
N GLY A 61 16.24 -22.42 19.74
CA GLY A 61 17.14 -22.39 20.90
C GLY A 61 16.48 -22.88 22.18
N HIS A 62 15.26 -22.48 22.46
CA HIS A 62 14.54 -22.89 23.67
C HIS A 62 14.12 -24.37 23.61
N ILE A 63 13.74 -24.86 22.42
CA ILE A 63 13.50 -26.31 22.21
C ILE A 63 14.75 -27.13 22.47
N ILE A 64 15.90 -26.68 21.97
CA ILE A 64 17.19 -27.33 22.19
C ILE A 64 17.52 -27.39 23.69
N GLU A 65 17.28 -26.30 24.41
CA GLU A 65 17.48 -26.29 25.88
C GLU A 65 16.60 -27.32 26.59
N LEU A 66 15.31 -27.41 26.20
CA LEU A 66 14.40 -28.43 26.78
C LEU A 66 14.86 -29.86 26.47
N ILE A 67 15.28 -30.12 25.24
CA ILE A 67 15.75 -31.44 24.84
C ILE A 67 17.05 -31.82 25.55
N ASN A 68 18.00 -30.89 25.61
CA ASN A 68 19.25 -31.11 26.34
C ASN A 68 19.01 -31.43 27.83
N ALA A 69 18.02 -30.78 28.45
CA ALA A 69 17.61 -31.07 29.81
C ALA A 69 17.03 -32.49 29.95
N GLU A 70 16.29 -32.96 28.94
CA GLU A 70 15.77 -34.32 28.89
C GLU A 70 16.88 -35.36 28.56
N GLU A 71 17.83 -35.01 27.68
CA GLU A 71 18.99 -35.89 27.38
C GLU A 71 19.91 -36.10 28.57
N ALA A 72 20.02 -35.11 29.44
CA ALA A 72 20.83 -35.21 30.67
C ALA A 72 20.23 -36.17 31.72
N ARG A 73 18.99 -36.65 31.53
CA ARG A 73 18.37 -37.61 32.46
C ARG A 73 19.03 -38.96 32.39
N SER A 74 19.24 -39.55 33.58
CA SER A 74 19.87 -40.87 33.71
C SER A 74 18.89 -41.97 33.23
N PHE A 75 19.47 -43.12 32.87
CA PHE A 75 18.68 -44.33 32.57
C PHE A 75 17.73 -44.70 33.72
N ALA A 76 18.22 -44.59 34.95
CA ALA A 76 17.51 -45.02 36.16
C ALA A 76 16.28 -44.10 36.46
N ASP A 77 16.25 -42.87 35.94
CA ASP A 77 15.14 -41.96 36.17
C ASP A 77 13.83 -42.46 35.52
N PHE A 78 13.90 -43.29 34.47
CA PHE A 78 12.74 -43.87 33.80
C PHE A 78 12.13 -45.05 34.55
N ALA A 79 12.72 -45.48 35.67
CA ALA A 79 12.12 -46.41 36.62
C ALA A 79 11.43 -45.65 37.77
N PHE A 80 10.46 -46.25 38.43
CA PHE A 80 9.78 -45.63 39.59
C PHE A 80 10.73 -45.37 40.77
N LEU A 81 11.66 -46.30 41.00
CA LEU A 81 12.69 -46.20 42.03
C LEU A 81 14.07 -46.10 41.38
N ASN A 82 14.85 -45.17 41.88
CA ASN A 82 16.22 -44.94 41.46
C ASN A 82 17.17 -45.15 42.65
N VAL A 83 18.37 -45.67 42.42
CA VAL A 83 19.42 -45.78 43.43
C VAL A 83 20.17 -44.45 43.50
N ALA A 84 19.95 -43.71 44.56
CA ALA A 84 20.63 -42.45 44.80
C ALA A 84 21.99 -42.67 45.48
N GLY A 85 23.08 -42.17 44.88
CA GLY A 85 24.44 -42.25 45.46
C GLY A 85 25.21 -43.52 45.17
N ASP A 86 26.01 -43.97 46.13
CA ASP A 86 26.86 -45.16 45.99
C ASP A 86 25.97 -46.40 45.80
N PRO A 87 26.17 -47.21 44.73
CA PRO A 87 25.41 -48.41 44.46
C PRO A 87 25.53 -49.43 45.59
N ALA A 88 26.60 -49.37 46.42
CA ALA A 88 26.80 -50.23 47.58
C ALA A 88 25.93 -49.87 48.79
N ALA A 89 25.35 -48.66 48.81
CA ALA A 89 24.54 -48.15 49.92
C ALA A 89 23.05 -48.49 49.84
N ASN A 90 22.53 -49.03 48.71
CA ASN A 90 21.16 -49.48 48.47
C ASN A 90 20.07 -48.50 48.91
N PHE A 91 20.33 -47.17 48.82
CA PHE A 91 19.32 -46.18 49.07
C PHE A 91 18.40 -46.02 47.83
N LEU A 92 17.24 -46.65 47.90
CA LEU A 92 16.21 -46.54 46.91
C LEU A 92 15.42 -45.21 47.12
N GLN A 93 15.51 -44.30 46.18
CA GLN A 93 14.77 -43.05 46.17
C GLN A 93 13.76 -43.07 45.02
N ARG A 94 12.63 -42.37 45.20
CA ARG A 94 11.68 -42.17 44.09
C ARG A 94 12.35 -41.36 42.96
N SER A 95 12.15 -41.80 41.72
CA SER A 95 12.63 -41.11 40.56
C SER A 95 11.99 -39.70 40.48
N PRO A 96 12.72 -38.68 40.02
CA PRO A 96 12.15 -37.36 39.71
C PRO A 96 10.95 -37.44 38.74
N LEU A 97 10.98 -38.38 37.78
CA LEU A 97 9.91 -38.63 36.82
C LEU A 97 8.68 -39.33 37.40
N SER A 98 8.75 -39.78 38.66
CA SER A 98 7.64 -40.43 39.39
C SER A 98 6.71 -39.40 40.04
N ALA A 99 6.93 -38.09 39.90
CA ALA A 99 6.06 -37.05 40.41
C ALA A 99 4.68 -37.12 39.74
N TYR A 100 3.61 -36.79 40.51
CA TYR A 100 2.27 -36.75 39.99
C TYR A 100 1.54 -35.52 40.56
N PRO A 101 0.85 -34.71 39.71
CA PRO A 101 0.84 -34.79 38.25
C PRO A 101 2.26 -34.63 37.66
N PRO A 102 2.56 -35.19 36.48
CA PRO A 102 3.84 -35.00 35.84
C PRO A 102 4.17 -33.50 35.76
N GLU A 103 5.32 -33.10 36.24
CA GLU A 103 5.78 -31.73 36.10
C GLU A 103 5.96 -31.44 34.60
N PRO A 104 5.33 -30.40 34.03
CA PRO A 104 5.41 -30.13 32.61
C PRO A 104 6.74 -29.46 32.27
N SER A 105 7.83 -30.22 32.28
CA SER A 105 9.11 -29.77 31.74
C SER A 105 8.98 -29.42 30.25
N ILE A 106 8.16 -30.18 29.54
CA ILE A 106 7.77 -29.93 28.15
C ILE A 106 6.26 -29.66 28.11
N PRO A 107 5.79 -28.55 27.52
CA PRO A 107 4.34 -28.28 27.34
C PRO A 107 3.67 -29.45 26.62
N GLY A 108 2.54 -29.91 27.14
CA GLY A 108 1.79 -31.03 26.58
C GLY A 108 2.36 -32.41 26.92
N LEU A 109 3.32 -32.52 27.84
CA LEU A 109 3.85 -33.80 28.29
C LEU A 109 2.73 -34.67 28.90
N VAL A 110 2.44 -35.82 28.29
CA VAL A 110 1.50 -36.81 28.79
C VAL A 110 2.17 -37.68 29.83
N GLY A 111 3.41 -38.14 29.58
CA GLY A 111 4.20 -38.90 30.53
C GLY A 111 5.41 -39.57 29.88
N TYR A 112 6.21 -40.20 30.75
CA TYR A 112 7.40 -40.93 30.35
C TYR A 112 7.16 -42.43 30.28
N PHE A 113 7.88 -43.11 29.40
CA PHE A 113 7.77 -44.53 29.21
C PHE A 113 9.14 -45.20 28.97
N GLN A 114 9.19 -46.49 29.26
CA GLN A 114 10.31 -47.36 28.90
C GLN A 114 9.76 -48.65 28.32
N VAL A 115 10.37 -49.14 27.26
CA VAL A 115 10.04 -50.42 26.61
C VAL A 115 11.29 -51.30 26.60
N ASP A 116 11.15 -52.51 27.10
CA ASP A 116 12.23 -53.47 27.15
C ASP A 116 12.40 -54.26 25.82
N THR A 117 13.35 -55.20 25.77
CA THR A 117 13.63 -56.09 24.62
C THR A 117 12.45 -56.95 24.21
N HIS A 118 11.57 -57.28 25.16
CA HIS A 118 10.37 -58.10 24.91
C HIS A 118 9.16 -57.29 24.49
N GLY A 119 9.29 -55.98 24.51
CA GLY A 119 8.19 -55.03 24.22
C GLY A 119 7.27 -54.78 25.42
N GLU A 120 7.73 -55.14 26.62
CA GLU A 120 7.02 -54.79 27.85
C GLU A 120 7.13 -53.29 28.13
N PHE A 121 5.98 -52.72 28.41
CA PHE A 121 5.85 -51.29 28.71
C PHE A 121 5.95 -51.07 30.22
N THR A 122 6.76 -50.12 30.61
CA THR A 122 6.88 -49.63 31.98
C THR A 122 6.86 -48.11 32.01
N THR A 123 6.41 -47.52 33.12
CA THR A 123 6.38 -46.06 33.31
C THR A 123 6.88 -45.73 34.71
N PRO A 124 7.62 -44.63 34.90
CA PRO A 124 8.05 -44.19 36.23
C PRO A 124 6.90 -43.71 37.12
N LEU A 125 5.68 -43.59 36.58
CA LEU A 125 4.52 -43.07 37.29
C LEU A 125 3.95 -44.05 38.32
N VAL A 126 4.07 -45.37 38.08
CA VAL A 126 3.44 -46.42 38.88
C VAL A 126 4.49 -47.28 39.58
N PRO A 127 4.33 -47.56 40.86
CA PRO A 127 5.24 -48.44 41.60
C PRO A 127 5.26 -49.87 41.04
N PRO A 128 6.37 -50.62 41.22
CA PRO A 128 6.49 -52.01 40.75
C PRO A 128 5.36 -52.90 41.28
N ALA A 129 4.90 -53.84 40.44
CA ALA A 129 3.88 -54.78 40.79
C ALA A 129 4.22 -55.56 42.07
N GLY A 130 3.26 -55.68 42.98
CA GLY A 130 3.45 -56.38 44.26
C GLY A 130 3.94 -55.49 45.43
N THR A 131 4.17 -54.20 45.20
CA THR A 131 4.51 -53.25 46.27
C THR A 131 3.29 -52.50 46.75
N VAL A 132 3.24 -52.17 48.05
CA VAL A 132 2.14 -51.40 48.61
C VAL A 132 2.35 -49.92 48.37
N ALA A 133 1.48 -49.27 47.58
CA ALA A 133 1.62 -47.87 47.15
C ALA A 133 1.74 -46.88 48.32
N SER A 134 1.10 -47.16 49.44
CA SER A 134 1.15 -46.31 50.64
C SER A 134 2.55 -46.21 51.24
N THR A 135 3.42 -47.20 51.01
CA THR A 135 4.85 -47.18 51.44
C THR A 135 5.60 -46.03 50.78
N TYR A 136 5.17 -45.61 49.61
CA TYR A 136 5.78 -44.53 48.87
C TYR A 136 5.01 -43.19 49.02
N GLY A 137 4.07 -43.12 49.98
CA GLY A 137 3.28 -41.91 50.20
C GLY A 137 2.18 -41.66 49.17
N ILE A 138 1.79 -42.68 48.36
CA ILE A 138 0.77 -42.57 47.32
C ILE A 138 -0.59 -42.95 47.91
N SER A 139 -1.59 -42.06 47.84
CA SER A 139 -2.97 -42.35 48.26
C SER A 139 -3.68 -43.30 47.28
N ALA A 140 -4.75 -43.99 47.73
CA ALA A 140 -5.48 -44.88 46.85
C ALA A 140 -6.12 -44.16 45.64
N GLY A 141 -6.63 -42.96 45.84
CA GLY A 141 -7.19 -42.15 44.74
C GLY A 141 -6.11 -41.62 43.75
N GLU A 142 -4.93 -41.30 44.27
CA GLU A 142 -3.79 -40.90 43.41
C GLU A 142 -3.27 -42.10 42.60
N LEU A 143 -3.24 -43.30 43.21
CA LEU A 143 -2.84 -44.53 42.51
C LEU A 143 -3.83 -44.83 41.35
N GLU A 144 -5.10 -44.69 41.56
CA GLU A 144 -6.10 -44.88 40.50
C GLU A 144 -5.87 -43.92 39.31
N GLN A 145 -5.59 -42.64 39.58
CA GLN A 145 -5.28 -41.67 38.58
C GLN A 145 -3.96 -41.99 37.83
N ARG A 146 -2.94 -42.42 38.53
CA ARG A 146 -1.68 -42.84 37.93
C ARG A 146 -1.83 -44.07 37.03
N LEU A 147 -2.64 -45.04 37.45
CA LEU A 147 -2.97 -46.22 36.65
C LEU A 147 -3.78 -45.85 35.40
N ALA A 148 -4.73 -44.96 35.53
CA ALA A 148 -5.48 -44.44 34.39
C ALA A 148 -4.56 -43.73 33.36
N LEU A 149 -3.60 -42.94 33.84
CA LEU A 149 -2.62 -42.30 32.96
C LEU A 149 -1.68 -43.32 32.31
N GLN A 150 -1.24 -44.33 33.06
CA GLN A 150 -0.45 -45.46 32.52
C GLN A 150 -1.23 -46.17 31.40
N GLN A 151 -2.50 -46.49 31.61
CA GLN A 151 -3.35 -47.13 30.60
C GLN A 151 -3.52 -46.24 29.35
N ARG A 152 -3.69 -44.93 29.54
CA ARG A 152 -3.75 -43.98 28.41
C ARG A 152 -2.47 -43.99 27.59
N ILE A 153 -1.30 -43.93 28.22
CA ILE A 153 0.01 -44.01 27.53
C ILE A 153 0.15 -45.34 26.79
N GLU A 154 -0.14 -46.45 27.47
CA GLU A 154 -0.09 -47.79 26.89
C GLU A 154 -1.03 -47.93 25.66
N GLN A 155 -2.24 -47.43 25.78
CA GLN A 155 -3.22 -47.42 24.68
C GLN A 155 -2.74 -46.62 23.46
N ILE A 156 -2.12 -45.44 23.69
CA ILE A 156 -1.59 -44.61 22.58
C ILE A 156 -0.41 -45.35 21.93
N LEU A 157 0.48 -45.92 22.68
CA LEU A 157 1.63 -46.64 22.14
C LEU A 157 1.23 -47.96 21.45
N SER A 158 0.27 -48.69 21.98
CA SER A 158 -0.23 -49.96 21.41
C SER A 158 -1.03 -49.70 20.11
N SER A 159 -1.86 -48.67 20.07
CA SER A 159 -2.57 -48.27 18.84
C SER A 159 -1.62 -47.95 17.68
N ASN A 160 -0.42 -47.46 17.98
CA ASN A 160 0.64 -47.20 17.02
C ASN A 160 1.60 -48.43 16.85
N ARG A 161 1.25 -49.58 17.38
CA ARG A 161 2.01 -50.83 17.30
C ARG A 161 3.42 -50.78 17.91
N LEU A 162 3.67 -49.88 18.83
CA LEU A 162 4.96 -49.69 19.49
C LEU A 162 5.13 -50.57 20.71
N VAL A 163 4.03 -51.02 21.36
CA VAL A 163 3.98 -51.84 22.57
C VAL A 163 2.93 -52.95 22.40
N GLN A 164 3.04 -54.02 23.17
CA GLN A 164 2.03 -55.10 23.22
C GLN A 164 0.83 -54.67 24.02
N ASP A 165 -0.36 -54.97 23.46
CA ASP A 165 -1.59 -54.84 24.18
C ASP A 165 -1.77 -55.99 25.17
N ARG A 166 -1.85 -55.70 26.46
CA ARG A 166 -1.94 -56.73 27.53
C ARG A 166 -3.22 -57.57 27.40
N GLU A 167 -4.27 -57.02 26.84
CA GLU A 167 -5.55 -57.76 26.66
C GLU A 167 -5.46 -58.77 25.53
N SER A 168 -4.79 -58.47 24.41
CA SER A 168 -4.61 -59.41 23.29
C SER A 168 -3.71 -60.60 23.65
N GLY A 169 -2.75 -60.39 24.54
CA GLY A 169 -1.84 -61.47 24.99
C GLY A 169 -2.50 -62.55 25.86
N ARG A 170 -3.60 -62.19 26.59
CA ARG A 170 -4.37 -63.16 27.39
C ARG A 170 -5.32 -64.00 26.54
N VAL A 171 -5.92 -63.43 25.51
CA VAL A 171 -6.86 -64.12 24.63
C VAL A 171 -6.12 -65.05 23.67
N MET A 172 -5.00 -64.60 23.08
CA MET A 172 -4.19 -65.45 22.17
C MET A 172 -3.50 -66.63 22.89
N GLY A 173 -3.12 -66.48 24.16
CA GLY A 173 -2.56 -67.58 24.95
C GLY A 173 -3.57 -68.70 25.23
N GLN A 174 -4.85 -68.39 25.32
CA GLN A 174 -5.92 -69.37 25.49
C GLN A 174 -6.38 -70.00 24.17
N GLU A 175 -6.46 -69.22 23.08
CA GLU A 175 -6.78 -69.76 21.75
C GLU A 175 -5.66 -70.58 21.15
N ALA A 176 -4.40 -70.18 21.29
CA ALA A 176 -3.26 -70.96 20.78
C ALA A 176 -3.09 -72.29 21.51
N VAL A 177 -3.48 -72.37 22.80
CA VAL A 177 -3.49 -73.68 23.53
C VAL A 177 -4.69 -74.51 23.13
N ALA A 178 -5.85 -73.95 22.82
CA ALA A 178 -7.01 -74.64 22.33
C ALA A 178 -6.81 -75.17 20.90
N ASP A 179 -6.21 -74.38 20.00
CA ASP A 179 -5.88 -74.78 18.63
C ASP A 179 -4.77 -75.84 18.57
N ALA A 180 -3.75 -75.76 19.44
CA ALA A 180 -2.73 -76.80 19.54
C ALA A 180 -3.25 -78.15 20.08
N LEU A 181 -4.30 -78.16 20.92
CA LEU A 181 -5.00 -79.34 21.38
C LEU A 181 -5.88 -79.93 20.26
N HIS A 182 -6.58 -79.10 19.46
CA HIS A 182 -7.39 -79.55 18.34
C HIS A 182 -6.55 -80.03 17.14
N ALA A 183 -5.41 -79.40 16.84
CA ALA A 183 -4.51 -79.86 15.79
C ALA A 183 -3.88 -81.24 16.08
N ASN A 184 -3.68 -81.59 17.37
CA ASN A 184 -3.21 -82.93 17.75
C ASN A 184 -4.29 -84.02 17.68
N GLU A 185 -5.57 -83.73 17.83
CA GLU A 185 -6.66 -84.68 17.62
C GLU A 185 -6.91 -84.94 16.13
N VAL A 186 -6.85 -83.93 15.28
CA VAL A 186 -7.06 -84.09 13.80
C VAL A 186 -5.94 -84.86 13.14
N HIS A 187 -4.67 -84.80 13.66
CA HIS A 187 -3.58 -85.60 13.11
C HIS A 187 -3.64 -87.08 13.53
N ARG A 188 -4.40 -87.44 14.59
CA ARG A 188 -4.57 -88.83 14.99
C ARG A 188 -5.61 -89.60 14.14
N ASP A 189 -6.59 -88.95 13.62
CA ASP A 189 -7.64 -89.52 12.81
C ASP A 189 -7.28 -89.60 11.27
N GLN A 190 -6.26 -88.83 10.79
CA GLN A 190 -5.82 -88.92 9.41
C GLN A 190 -4.80 -90.04 9.08
N GLN A 191 -4.23 -90.68 10.11
CA GLN A 191 -3.29 -91.84 9.93
C GLN A 191 -3.99 -93.20 9.77
N ALA A 192 -5.33 -93.29 9.89
CA ALA A 192 -6.09 -94.54 9.82
C ALA A 192 -6.76 -94.82 8.46
N GLY A 193 -6.61 -93.93 7.49
CA GLY A 193 -7.46 -93.99 6.24
C GLY A 193 -6.72 -94.02 4.89
N ALA A 194 -5.40 -94.25 4.83
CA ALA A 194 -4.68 -94.25 3.55
C ALA A 194 -4.13 -95.58 3.13
N ALA A 195 -4.98 -96.49 2.63
CA ALA A 195 -4.59 -97.55 1.76
C ALA A 195 -5.69 -97.78 0.74
N SER A 196 -5.61 -97.18 -0.43
CA SER A 196 -5.87 -97.79 -1.79
C SER A 196 -6.06 -96.70 -2.88
N SER A 197 -5.39 -97.00 -3.92
CA SER A 197 -5.62 -96.77 -5.36
C SER A 197 -4.92 -95.64 -6.08
N LEU A 198 -4.04 -96.14 -6.91
CA LEU A 198 -3.35 -95.52 -8.02
C LEU A 198 -4.33 -95.03 -9.13
N ASP A 199 -4.01 -93.96 -9.74
CA ASP A 199 -4.06 -93.54 -11.14
C ASP A 199 -4.63 -92.14 -11.39
N ALA A 200 -3.80 -91.25 -11.83
CA ALA A 200 -3.91 -90.35 -12.95
C ALA A 200 -2.92 -89.18 -12.92
N ARG A 201 -1.91 -89.34 -13.76
CA ARG A 201 -0.97 -88.29 -14.13
C ARG A 201 -1.67 -87.18 -14.92
N ASP A 202 -1.22 -85.96 -14.78
CA ASP A 202 -1.34 -84.77 -15.64
C ASP A 202 -2.47 -83.73 -15.38
N LYS A 203 -2.63 -83.34 -14.14
CA LYS A 203 -3.25 -82.00 -13.88
C LYS A 203 -2.60 -81.20 -12.76
N ASP A 204 -1.47 -81.66 -12.29
CA ASP A 204 -0.90 -81.25 -10.98
C ASP A 204 0.16 -80.15 -11.07
N THR A 205 0.45 -79.60 -12.26
CA THR A 205 1.49 -78.57 -12.42
C THR A 205 0.98 -77.14 -12.44
N LEU A 206 -0.31 -76.92 -12.69
CA LEU A 206 -0.90 -75.55 -12.68
C LEU A 206 -1.57 -75.18 -11.35
N GLU A 207 -2.01 -76.16 -10.56
CA GLU A 207 -2.56 -75.93 -9.22
C GLU A 207 -1.48 -75.75 -8.15
N ARG A 208 -0.28 -76.30 -8.31
CA ARG A 208 0.85 -76.08 -7.40
C ARG A 208 1.47 -74.71 -7.50
N LEU A 209 1.43 -74.03 -8.65
CA LEU A 209 1.91 -72.64 -8.81
C LEU A 209 0.96 -71.62 -8.19
N ALA A 210 -0.35 -71.95 -8.13
CA ALA A 210 -1.34 -71.02 -7.50
C ALA A 210 -1.44 -71.22 -5.97
N LEU A 211 -1.04 -72.37 -5.44
CA LEU A 211 -1.01 -72.63 -3.99
C LEU A 211 0.29 -72.12 -3.33
N ASP A 212 1.38 -72.07 -4.08
CA ASP A 212 2.67 -71.56 -3.58
C ASP A 212 2.65 -70.05 -3.39
N ASP A 213 1.94 -69.30 -4.25
CA ASP A 213 1.81 -67.82 -4.12
C ASP A 213 0.88 -67.42 -2.97
N SER A 214 -0.12 -68.24 -2.62
CA SER A 214 -1.00 -67.94 -1.47
C SER A 214 -0.36 -68.30 -0.12
N VAL A 215 0.49 -69.34 -0.08
CA VAL A 215 1.23 -69.73 1.13
C VAL A 215 2.39 -68.79 1.36
N VAL A 216 3.09 -68.34 0.32
CA VAL A 216 4.14 -67.31 0.42
C VAL A 216 3.56 -65.96 0.84
N SER A 217 2.35 -65.62 0.37
CA SER A 217 1.67 -64.38 0.83
C SER A 217 1.20 -64.52 2.29
N ALA A 218 0.73 -65.66 2.73
CA ALA A 218 0.32 -65.90 4.10
C ALA A 218 1.52 -66.01 5.06
N GLU A 219 2.61 -66.62 4.65
CA GLU A 219 3.85 -66.65 5.42
C GLU A 219 4.54 -65.29 5.46
N ALA A 220 4.47 -64.48 4.41
CA ALA A 220 4.96 -63.12 4.41
C ALA A 220 4.08 -62.18 5.30
N GLU A 221 2.78 -62.43 5.38
CA GLU A 221 1.84 -61.68 6.23
C GLU A 221 2.01 -62.10 7.71
N ILE A 222 2.25 -63.39 8.00
CA ILE A 222 2.57 -63.93 9.33
C ILE A 222 3.98 -63.48 9.76
N ALA A 223 4.98 -63.49 8.88
CA ALA A 223 6.30 -62.96 9.13
C ALA A 223 6.33 -61.44 9.35
N ALA A 224 5.42 -60.69 8.67
CA ALA A 224 5.22 -59.25 8.92
C ALA A 224 4.60 -58.97 10.31
N GLN A 225 3.89 -59.93 10.90
CA GLN A 225 3.34 -59.82 12.25
C GLN A 225 4.33 -60.15 13.37
N GLN A 226 5.47 -60.75 13.07
CA GLN A 226 6.49 -61.13 14.04
C GLN A 226 7.76 -60.25 14.05
N VAL A 227 7.68 -59.03 13.51
CA VAL A 227 8.82 -58.10 13.64
C VAL A 227 8.98 -57.73 15.11
N PRO A 228 10.20 -57.86 15.70
CA PRO A 228 10.45 -57.42 17.06
C PRO A 228 9.94 -55.99 17.23
N ARG A 229 9.14 -55.73 18.26
CA ARG A 229 8.39 -54.47 18.41
C ARG A 229 9.28 -53.27 18.61
N GLN A 230 10.47 -53.43 19.10
CA GLN A 230 11.49 -52.38 19.09
C GLN A 230 11.89 -51.97 17.66
N ALA A 231 11.78 -52.87 16.67
CA ALA A 231 11.98 -52.52 15.27
C ALA A 231 10.87 -51.59 14.72
N ALA A 232 9.73 -51.47 15.40
CA ALA A 232 8.72 -50.49 15.07
C ALA A 232 9.20 -49.05 15.32
N PHE A 233 9.93 -48.82 16.42
CA PHE A 233 10.57 -47.53 16.68
C PHE A 233 11.63 -47.17 15.63
N ASP A 234 12.41 -48.18 15.16
CA ASP A 234 13.38 -47.97 14.07
C ASP A 234 12.72 -47.62 12.72
N ARG A 235 11.46 -48.03 12.51
CA ARG A 235 10.70 -47.74 11.31
C ARG A 235 10.06 -46.34 11.34
N LEU A 236 9.79 -45.77 12.52
CA LEU A 236 9.20 -44.43 12.63
C LEU A 236 10.00 -43.38 11.84
N ASN A 237 11.31 -43.50 11.81
CA ASN A 237 12.20 -42.58 11.11
C ASN A 237 12.61 -43.05 9.70
N LYS A 238 12.67 -44.41 9.45
CA LYS A 238 13.03 -44.98 8.14
C LYS A 238 11.89 -44.93 7.12
N ALA A 239 10.63 -44.94 7.54
CA ALA A 239 9.46 -44.90 6.66
C ALA A 239 9.29 -43.58 5.92
N ALA A 240 10.04 -42.53 6.26
CA ALA A 240 10.02 -41.24 5.65
C ALA A 240 10.75 -41.15 4.29
N ALA A 241 11.71 -42.05 4.04
CA ALA A 241 12.55 -41.98 2.82
C ALA A 241 11.97 -42.69 1.58
N SER A 242 10.87 -43.45 1.70
CA SER A 242 10.39 -44.34 0.63
C SER A 242 8.87 -44.40 0.43
N ARG A 243 8.09 -43.42 0.94
CA ARG A 243 6.64 -43.42 0.70
C ARG A 243 6.27 -42.57 -0.53
N GLU A 244 5.90 -43.22 -1.64
CA GLU A 244 4.92 -42.72 -2.58
C GLU A 244 3.58 -42.47 -1.86
N PRO A 245 2.78 -41.48 -2.30
CA PRO A 245 1.57 -41.05 -1.60
C PRO A 245 0.45 -42.09 -1.71
N GLU A 246 0.47 -43.15 -0.90
CA GLU A 246 -0.72 -43.95 -0.68
C GLU A 246 -1.71 -43.18 0.18
N LYS A 247 -2.93 -43.01 -0.35
CA LYS A 247 -4.10 -42.48 0.35
C LYS A 247 -4.46 -43.35 1.54
N LYS A 248 -3.82 -43.17 2.70
CA LYS A 248 -4.30 -43.68 3.98
C LYS A 248 -5.10 -42.59 4.69
N GLN A 249 -6.27 -42.96 5.17
CA GLN A 249 -7.10 -42.15 6.07
C GLN A 249 -6.23 -41.69 7.26
N GLN A 250 -5.81 -40.44 7.25
CA GLN A 250 -5.03 -39.84 8.32
C GLN A 250 -6.00 -39.51 9.46
N ALA A 251 -5.73 -40.07 10.65
CA ALA A 251 -6.41 -39.71 11.90
C ALA A 251 -6.01 -38.30 12.41
N VAL A 252 -4.92 -37.74 11.89
CA VAL A 252 -4.48 -36.38 12.19
C VAL A 252 -5.16 -35.44 11.21
N SER A 253 -5.92 -34.46 11.71
CA SER A 253 -6.53 -33.41 10.91
C SER A 253 -5.42 -32.47 10.39
N THR A 254 -4.95 -32.73 9.16
CA THR A 254 -4.02 -31.82 8.49
C THR A 254 -4.82 -30.72 7.78
N LEU A 255 -4.33 -29.50 7.90
CA LEU A 255 -4.90 -28.32 7.21
C LEU A 255 -4.58 -28.33 5.71
N GLY A 256 -3.60 -29.13 5.24
CA GLY A 256 -3.15 -29.25 3.86
C GLY A 256 -1.63 -29.39 3.75
N ARG A 257 -1.11 -29.37 2.52
CA ARG A 257 0.34 -29.46 2.28
C ARG A 257 0.98 -28.07 2.13
N VAL A 258 2.24 -27.98 2.49
CA VAL A 258 3.05 -26.76 2.28
C VAL A 258 3.13 -26.40 0.80
N GLU A 259 3.13 -27.39 -0.10
CA GLU A 259 3.15 -27.19 -1.56
C GLU A 259 1.87 -26.55 -2.10
N ASP A 260 0.74 -26.73 -1.41
CA ASP A 260 -0.57 -26.19 -1.78
C ASP A 260 -0.77 -24.74 -1.31
N LEU A 261 0.15 -24.20 -0.51
CA LEU A 261 0.10 -22.84 0.00
C LEU A 261 0.29 -21.83 -1.14
N LYS A 262 -0.65 -20.89 -1.29
CA LYS A 262 -0.57 -19.80 -2.27
C LYS A 262 0.25 -18.64 -1.73
N LEU A 263 1.54 -18.88 -1.47
CA LEU A 263 2.47 -17.87 -0.97
C LEU A 263 3.19 -17.17 -2.13
N ASP A 264 3.35 -15.85 -2.02
CA ASP A 264 4.11 -15.04 -2.98
C ASP A 264 5.59 -14.99 -2.55
N TYR A 265 6.48 -15.49 -3.41
CA TYR A 265 7.92 -15.56 -3.19
C TYR A 265 8.69 -14.38 -3.80
N ARG A 266 8.01 -13.35 -4.33
CA ARG A 266 8.65 -12.25 -5.07
C ARG A 266 9.78 -11.56 -4.33
N TYR A 267 9.66 -11.46 -3.02
CA TYR A 267 10.63 -10.76 -2.20
C TYR A 267 11.85 -11.60 -1.79
N GLN A 268 11.86 -12.89 -2.09
CA GLN A 268 13.01 -13.77 -1.80
C GLN A 268 14.06 -13.78 -2.91
N SER A 269 13.69 -13.47 -4.16
CA SER A 269 14.55 -13.62 -5.33
C SER A 269 15.32 -12.36 -5.74
N GLU A 270 15.03 -11.20 -5.15
CA GLU A 270 15.79 -9.99 -5.44
C GLU A 270 16.90 -9.78 -4.40
N PRO A 271 18.16 -9.54 -4.83
CA PRO A 271 19.23 -9.20 -3.91
C PRO A 271 18.86 -7.91 -3.16
N ALA A 272 19.14 -7.89 -1.85
CA ALA A 272 18.95 -6.70 -1.04
C ALA A 272 19.65 -5.49 -1.71
N PRO A 273 18.99 -4.33 -1.83
CA PRO A 273 19.65 -3.15 -2.34
C PRO A 273 20.85 -2.86 -1.43
N GLU A 274 22.04 -2.86 -1.99
CA GLU A 274 23.25 -2.38 -1.31
C GLU A 274 22.98 -0.96 -0.84
N VAL A 275 22.64 -0.82 0.42
CA VAL A 275 22.62 0.47 1.09
C VAL A 275 24.08 0.90 1.13
N GLN A 276 24.50 1.68 0.14
CA GLN A 276 25.72 2.48 0.23
C GLN A 276 25.59 3.33 1.50
N ARG A 277 26.11 2.80 2.60
CA ARG A 277 26.43 3.60 3.79
C ARG A 277 27.45 4.61 3.35
N GLN A 278 27.02 5.74 2.83
CA GLN A 278 27.81 6.95 2.86
C GLN A 278 28.12 7.26 4.33
N VAL A 279 29.26 6.76 4.77
CA VAL A 279 29.89 7.22 6.00
C VAL A 279 30.24 8.69 5.74
N THR A 280 29.31 9.58 6.01
CA THR A 280 29.60 10.98 6.22
C THR A 280 30.40 11.04 7.51
N SER A 281 31.72 11.01 7.35
CA SER A 281 32.66 11.38 8.40
C SER A 281 32.44 12.86 8.72
N SER A 282 31.49 13.14 9.59
CA SER A 282 31.37 14.41 10.29
C SER A 282 32.48 14.46 11.32
N SER A 283 33.57 15.10 10.96
CA SER A 283 34.62 15.50 11.89
C SER A 283 34.07 16.58 12.82
N ALA A 284 33.66 16.18 14.01
CA ALA A 284 33.48 17.10 15.11
C ALA A 284 34.79 17.21 15.91
N PRO A 285 35.17 18.41 16.36
CA PRO A 285 36.46 18.63 17.00
C PRO A 285 36.47 18.05 18.41
N VAL A 286 37.46 17.20 18.69
CA VAL A 286 37.74 16.65 20.00
C VAL A 286 38.36 17.74 20.86
N VAL A 287 37.62 18.15 21.86
CA VAL A 287 38.18 18.93 22.98
C VAL A 287 38.94 17.99 23.91
N ALA A 288 40.24 18.15 23.91
CA ALA A 288 41.15 17.43 24.80
C ALA A 288 40.92 17.88 26.27
N LYS A 289 40.59 16.96 27.15
CA LYS A 289 40.82 17.10 28.60
C LYS A 289 41.83 16.06 29.08
N ARG A 290 42.99 16.57 29.48
CA ARG A 290 44.08 15.88 30.17
C ARG A 290 43.64 15.43 31.58
N ALA A 291 43.93 14.15 31.90
CA ALA A 291 44.30 13.70 33.25
C ALA A 291 45.10 12.40 33.10
N ARG A 292 46.25 12.41 33.28
CA ARG A 292 47.37 12.12 34.17
C ARG A 292 47.22 10.75 34.88
N LYS A 293 48.02 9.78 34.36
CA LYS A 293 49.02 8.95 34.95
C LYS A 293 48.67 8.15 36.20
N GLU A 294 48.71 6.82 36.05
CA GLU A 294 49.56 6.00 36.93
C GLU A 294 49.91 4.65 36.29
N ARG A 295 51.15 4.28 36.47
CA ARG A 295 51.86 3.11 35.95
C ARG A 295 51.53 1.86 36.75
N SER A 296 51.43 0.72 36.08
CA SER A 296 52.09 -0.54 36.58
C SER A 296 52.29 -1.49 35.42
N ALA A 297 53.39 -1.86 35.24
CA ALA A 297 54.36 -2.78 34.71
C ALA A 297 53.85 -4.04 34.08
N LEU A 298 54.39 -4.23 32.88
CA LEU A 298 54.58 -5.49 32.11
C LEU A 298 55.33 -6.58 32.87
N PRO A 299 55.35 -7.87 32.37
CA PRO A 299 56.33 -8.14 31.34
C PRO A 299 55.82 -8.92 30.11
N GLU A 300 56.49 -8.63 29.04
CA GLU A 300 56.45 -9.22 27.70
C GLU A 300 57.09 -10.63 27.63
N PRO A 301 56.91 -11.31 26.47
CA PRO A 301 57.23 -12.69 26.24
C PRO A 301 58.66 -12.84 25.69
N LEU A 302 59.22 -14.01 25.85
CA LEU A 302 60.43 -14.43 25.19
C LEU A 302 60.11 -15.44 24.07
N ASP A 303 60.40 -15.01 22.87
CA ASP A 303 60.80 -15.83 21.71
C ASP A 303 61.95 -16.75 22.10
N GLU A 304 61.93 -17.99 21.61
CA GLU A 304 63.09 -18.55 20.91
C GLU A 304 62.73 -19.82 20.14
N SER A 305 62.89 -19.69 18.89
CA SER A 305 63.29 -20.64 17.85
C SER A 305 64.26 -21.73 18.29
N GLY A 306 64.11 -22.92 17.74
CA GLY A 306 65.12 -23.94 17.82
C GLY A 306 64.73 -25.23 17.11
N ALA A 307 64.84 -25.24 15.82
CA ALA A 307 64.89 -26.46 15.03
C ALA A 307 66.24 -27.15 15.27
N THR A 308 66.24 -28.48 15.49
CA THR A 308 67.33 -29.34 14.98
C THR A 308 66.85 -30.75 14.78
N TYR A 309 67.06 -31.20 13.59
CA TYR A 309 67.14 -32.57 13.11
C TYR A 309 68.11 -33.38 13.95
N PHE A 310 67.84 -34.67 14.17
CA PHE A 310 68.82 -35.73 14.08
C PHE A 310 68.18 -37.02 13.60
N GLU A 311 68.70 -37.46 12.51
CA GLU A 311 68.54 -38.74 11.84
C GLU A 311 69.61 -39.71 12.31
N SER A 312 69.29 -41.04 12.19
CA SER A 312 70.17 -42.20 12.09
C SER A 312 70.81 -42.74 13.41
N ALA A 313 70.75 -43.98 13.69
CA ALA A 313 71.24 -45.15 13.06
C ALA A 313 71.09 -46.38 13.91
N ARG A 314 70.75 -47.50 13.25
CA ARG A 314 71.27 -48.84 13.34
C ARG A 314 71.16 -49.67 14.60
N GLU A 315 70.40 -50.74 14.40
CA GLU A 315 70.77 -52.15 14.53
C GLU A 315 71.62 -52.56 15.74
N ALA A 316 71.02 -53.40 16.58
CA ALA A 316 71.48 -54.78 16.79
C ALA A 316 70.66 -55.48 17.90
N ASP A 317 70.40 -56.74 17.60
CA ASP A 317 70.19 -57.90 18.49
C ASP A 317 68.80 -58.05 19.19
N ALA A 318 68.10 -58.99 18.62
CA ALA A 318 67.12 -59.82 19.35
C ALA A 318 67.83 -60.66 20.45
N PRO A 319 67.13 -60.94 21.56
CA PRO A 319 66.54 -62.27 21.58
C PRO A 319 65.21 -62.43 22.34
N THR A 320 64.49 -63.43 21.85
CA THR A 320 63.67 -64.38 22.60
C THR A 320 62.31 -63.96 23.12
N GLN A 321 61.37 -64.49 22.39
CA GLN A 321 59.96 -64.69 22.66
C GLN A 321 59.61 -64.93 24.13
N SER A 322 58.70 -64.03 24.64
CA SER A 322 57.63 -64.47 25.50
C SER A 322 56.34 -63.93 25.00
N ARG A 323 55.52 -64.76 24.36
CA ARG A 323 54.12 -64.53 24.02
C ARG A 323 53.36 -64.26 25.33
N LEU A 324 53.28 -62.99 25.72
CA LEU A 324 52.17 -62.53 26.55
C LEU A 324 51.01 -62.24 25.57
N LYS A 325 50.11 -63.22 25.53
CA LYS A 325 48.75 -62.95 25.08
C LYS A 325 48.20 -61.82 25.96
N SER A 326 48.32 -60.56 25.52
CA SER A 326 47.49 -59.52 26.05
C SER A 326 46.09 -59.85 25.53
N GLU A 327 45.26 -60.45 26.32
CA GLU A 327 43.83 -60.35 26.19
C GLU A 327 43.53 -58.84 26.15
N ILE A 328 43.30 -58.34 24.99
CA ILE A 328 42.59 -57.01 24.81
C ILE A 328 41.20 -57.26 25.38
N ARG A 329 41.03 -57.05 26.70
CA ARG A 329 39.72 -56.86 27.30
C ARG A 329 39.20 -55.54 26.70
N ILE A 330 38.48 -55.67 25.60
CA ILE A 330 37.57 -54.59 25.15
C ILE A 330 36.58 -54.49 26.32
N ARG A 331 36.78 -53.49 27.19
CA ARG A 331 35.71 -53.03 28.08
C ARG A 331 34.66 -52.46 27.17
N THR A 332 33.68 -53.27 26.81
CA THR A 332 32.41 -52.77 26.26
C THR A 332 31.87 -51.83 27.32
N PHE A 333 31.59 -50.58 26.90
CA PHE A 333 30.91 -49.60 27.75
C PHE A 333 29.63 -50.24 28.26
N GLU A 334 29.47 -50.23 29.60
CA GLU A 334 28.31 -50.86 30.26
C GLU A 334 26.96 -50.23 29.89
N SER A 335 26.96 -49.02 29.33
CA SER A 335 25.76 -48.38 28.78
C SER A 335 26.12 -47.42 27.65
N GLU A 336 25.45 -47.52 26.53
CA GLU A 336 25.49 -46.59 25.43
C GLU A 336 24.09 -45.98 25.31
N ILE A 337 24.02 -44.64 25.30
CA ILE A 337 22.78 -43.88 25.21
C ILE A 337 22.81 -43.13 23.90
N ASP A 338 21.91 -43.45 22.99
CA ASP A 338 21.73 -42.71 21.74
C ASP A 338 21.04 -41.38 22.00
N PRO A 339 21.27 -40.35 21.14
CA PRO A 339 20.54 -39.10 21.20
C PRO A 339 19.04 -39.33 20.98
N PHE A 340 18.22 -38.39 21.42
CA PHE A 340 16.79 -38.48 21.21
C PHE A 340 16.43 -38.42 19.72
N GLU A 341 15.45 -39.21 19.32
CA GLU A 341 14.75 -39.21 18.07
C GLU A 341 13.31 -38.66 18.28
N PHE A 342 12.78 -37.93 17.30
CA PHE A 342 11.46 -37.35 17.39
C PHE A 342 10.57 -37.84 16.23
N SER A 343 9.32 -38.18 16.53
CA SER A 343 8.35 -38.59 15.50
C SER A 343 6.92 -38.22 15.87
N LEU A 344 6.06 -38.06 14.87
CA LEU A 344 4.60 -37.88 15.00
C LEU A 344 3.94 -39.26 14.86
N LEU A 345 3.09 -39.61 15.82
CA LEU A 345 2.28 -40.81 15.79
C LEU A 345 0.96 -40.59 15.06
N ASP A 346 0.37 -41.64 14.49
CA ASP A 346 -0.92 -41.62 13.83
C ASP A 346 -2.06 -41.17 14.78
N SER A 347 -1.86 -41.29 16.08
CA SER A 347 -2.80 -40.81 17.13
C SER A 347 -2.75 -39.31 17.40
N GLY A 348 -1.94 -38.52 16.66
CA GLY A 348 -1.79 -37.07 16.87
C GLY A 348 -0.94 -36.72 18.11
N HIS A 349 -0.08 -37.59 18.52
CA HIS A 349 0.89 -37.35 19.62
C HIS A 349 2.30 -37.34 19.07
N PHE A 350 3.14 -36.50 19.65
CA PHE A 350 4.58 -36.54 19.41
C PHE A 350 5.21 -37.54 20.36
N VAL A 351 6.17 -38.27 19.86
CA VAL A 351 7.02 -39.18 20.67
C VAL A 351 8.46 -38.73 20.53
N LEU A 352 9.08 -38.46 21.69
CA LEU A 352 10.51 -38.19 21.83
C LEU A 352 11.09 -39.44 22.47
N PHE A 353 11.98 -40.17 21.81
CA PHE A 353 12.51 -41.42 22.29
C PHE A 353 13.99 -41.58 21.99
N ARG A 354 14.68 -42.34 22.85
CA ARG A 354 16.09 -42.70 22.69
C ARG A 354 16.31 -44.20 22.90
N LYS A 355 17.34 -44.72 22.32
CA LYS A 355 17.76 -46.12 22.46
C LYS A 355 18.87 -46.18 23.49
N VAL A 356 18.75 -47.08 24.42
CA VAL A 356 19.74 -47.27 25.49
C VAL A 356 20.11 -48.73 25.54
N TRP A 357 21.41 -48.99 25.45
CA TRP A 357 21.99 -50.34 25.60
C TRP A 357 22.56 -50.48 27.00
N ARG A 358 22.06 -51.46 27.73
CA ARG A 358 22.53 -51.77 29.07
C ARG A 358 22.55 -53.28 29.31
N ASP A 359 23.65 -53.79 29.85
CA ASP A 359 23.83 -55.21 30.12
C ASP A 359 23.57 -56.15 28.92
N GLY A 360 23.86 -55.62 27.68
CA GLY A 360 23.61 -56.33 26.44
C GLY A 360 22.15 -56.34 26.00
N GLN A 361 21.28 -55.63 26.70
CA GLN A 361 19.88 -55.47 26.38
C GLN A 361 19.60 -54.06 25.87
N ARG A 362 18.70 -53.97 24.87
CA ARG A 362 18.26 -52.70 24.32
C ARG A 362 16.96 -52.25 24.98
N TYR A 363 16.95 -51.03 25.48
CA TYR A 363 15.78 -50.36 26.04
C TYR A 363 15.43 -49.16 25.17
N ILE A 364 14.14 -48.85 25.08
CA ILE A 364 13.65 -47.61 24.48
C ILE A 364 13.05 -46.77 25.59
N GLN A 365 13.59 -45.60 25.81
CA GLN A 365 13.14 -44.64 26.79
C GLN A 365 12.57 -43.42 26.05
N GLY A 366 11.42 -42.89 26.50
CA GLY A 366 10.84 -41.76 25.81
C GLY A 366 9.80 -41.00 26.62
N ALA A 367 9.36 -39.93 26.02
CA ALA A 367 8.27 -39.06 26.47
C ALA A 367 7.18 -38.97 25.40
N LEU A 368 5.93 -39.06 25.82
CA LEU A 368 4.79 -38.89 24.98
C LEU A 368 4.24 -37.48 25.21
N ILE A 369 4.04 -36.73 24.13
CA ILE A 369 3.66 -35.31 24.15
C ILE A 369 2.43 -35.11 23.30
N GLU A 370 1.43 -34.44 23.82
CA GLU A 370 0.23 -34.06 23.07
C GLU A 370 0.53 -32.94 22.11
N GLN A 371 0.32 -33.18 20.83
CA GLN A 371 0.68 -32.27 19.73
C GLN A 371 0.11 -30.85 19.91
N GLN A 372 -1.20 -30.77 20.16
CA GLN A 372 -1.89 -29.49 20.25
C GLN A 372 -1.41 -28.67 21.44
N SER A 373 -1.30 -29.28 22.61
CA SER A 373 -0.81 -28.64 23.83
C SER A 373 0.66 -28.19 23.72
N PHE A 374 1.49 -28.96 23.03
CA PHE A 374 2.88 -28.58 22.76
C PHE A 374 2.96 -27.34 21.88
N VAL A 375 2.24 -27.34 20.76
CA VAL A 375 2.31 -26.24 19.79
C VAL A 375 1.69 -24.96 20.36
N GLN A 376 0.57 -25.08 21.07
CA GLN A 376 -0.09 -23.94 21.70
C GLN A 376 0.70 -23.39 22.90
N GLY A 377 1.11 -24.29 23.79
CA GLY A 377 1.80 -23.89 25.02
C GLY A 377 3.19 -23.34 24.78
N PHE A 378 3.81 -23.69 23.67
CA PHE A 378 5.19 -23.34 23.36
C PHE A 378 5.30 -22.37 22.18
N ILE A 379 4.95 -22.82 20.97
CA ILE A 379 5.17 -22.05 19.73
C ILE A 379 4.21 -20.86 19.65
N GLU A 380 2.91 -21.07 19.91
CA GLU A 380 1.92 -20.00 19.88
C GLU A 380 2.21 -18.92 20.92
N THR A 381 2.57 -19.32 22.14
CA THR A 381 2.88 -18.36 23.22
C THR A 381 4.04 -17.46 22.85
N MET A 382 5.14 -18.02 22.32
CA MET A 382 6.30 -17.25 21.89
C MET A 382 5.99 -16.36 20.69
N PHE A 383 5.13 -16.81 19.78
CA PHE A 383 4.69 -16.00 18.62
C PHE A 383 3.82 -14.83 19.06
N LEU A 384 2.85 -15.06 19.96
CA LEU A 384 1.92 -14.03 20.44
C LEU A 384 2.61 -12.91 21.22
N ASP A 385 3.74 -13.19 21.87
CA ASP A 385 4.55 -12.19 22.58
C ASP A 385 5.30 -11.24 21.64
N THR A 386 5.30 -11.52 20.33
CA THR A 386 6.01 -10.71 19.34
C THR A 386 5.08 -9.70 18.65
N THR A 387 5.67 -8.63 18.11
CA THR A 387 4.96 -7.68 17.25
C THR A 387 4.49 -8.31 15.93
N LEU A 388 5.13 -9.41 15.50
CA LEU A 388 4.76 -10.16 14.29
C LEU A 388 3.36 -10.75 14.38
N SER A 389 2.91 -11.14 15.58
CA SER A 389 1.57 -11.70 15.80
C SER A 389 0.42 -10.78 15.38
N ASN A 390 0.68 -9.48 15.19
CA ASN A 390 -0.37 -8.54 14.77
C ASN A 390 -0.56 -8.46 13.24
N MET A 391 0.39 -9.01 12.45
CA MET A 391 0.40 -8.78 11.01
C MET A 391 0.86 -9.98 10.19
N SER A 392 1.34 -11.03 10.83
CA SER A 392 1.81 -12.26 10.18
C SER A 392 1.07 -13.48 10.70
N ASP A 393 1.04 -14.51 9.89
CA ASP A 393 0.52 -15.82 10.25
C ASP A 393 1.70 -16.77 10.39
N LEU A 394 1.67 -17.61 11.46
CA LEU A 394 2.65 -18.65 11.70
C LEU A 394 2.00 -20.01 11.45
N LEU A 395 2.62 -20.80 10.58
CA LEU A 395 2.23 -22.17 10.30
C LEU A 395 3.30 -23.12 10.82
N VAL A 396 2.84 -24.23 11.35
CA VAL A 396 3.71 -25.32 11.79
C VAL A 396 3.37 -26.55 10.96
N ALA A 397 4.40 -27.05 10.27
CA ALA A 397 4.29 -28.23 9.43
C ALA A 397 5.22 -29.34 9.91
N TYR A 398 4.83 -30.58 9.68
CA TYR A 398 5.62 -31.77 9.92
C TYR A 398 5.74 -32.57 8.63
N ARG A 399 6.95 -32.74 8.11
CA ARG A 399 7.23 -33.44 6.84
C ARG A 399 6.40 -32.91 5.65
N GLY A 400 6.13 -31.60 5.63
CA GLY A 400 5.38 -30.94 4.57
C GLY A 400 3.86 -30.92 4.75
N ASP A 401 3.32 -31.56 5.78
CA ASP A 401 1.91 -31.50 6.14
C ASP A 401 1.68 -30.42 7.22
N VAL A 402 0.86 -29.42 6.92
CA VAL A 402 0.52 -28.35 7.86
C VAL A 402 -0.54 -28.84 8.82
N PHE A 403 -0.23 -28.80 10.10
CA PHE A 403 -1.13 -29.27 11.16
C PHE A 403 -1.60 -28.18 12.13
N SER A 404 -0.92 -27.05 12.18
CA SER A 404 -1.32 -25.89 12.97
C SER A 404 -1.07 -24.60 12.23
N ALA A 405 -2.00 -23.65 12.40
CA ALA A 405 -1.89 -22.32 11.84
C ALA A 405 -2.37 -21.31 12.89
N PHE A 406 -1.52 -20.33 13.20
CA PHE A 406 -1.80 -19.25 14.12
C PHE A 406 -1.93 -17.97 13.32
N SER A 407 -3.10 -17.37 13.35
CA SER A 407 -3.37 -16.12 12.65
C SER A 407 -3.20 -14.93 13.60
N GLY A 408 -2.70 -13.84 13.07
CA GLY A 408 -2.56 -12.61 13.84
C GLY A 408 -3.88 -12.14 14.45
N ARG A 409 -3.82 -11.36 15.51
CA ARG A 409 -4.94 -10.94 16.41
C ARG A 409 -6.23 -10.44 15.74
N THR A 410 -6.25 -10.20 14.45
CA THR A 410 -7.41 -9.68 13.71
C THR A 410 -8.30 -10.73 13.08
N ALA A 411 -7.92 -11.99 13.09
CA ALA A 411 -8.70 -13.07 12.51
C ALA A 411 -8.97 -14.14 13.58
N GLN A 412 -10.08 -14.05 14.29
CA GLN A 412 -10.63 -15.11 15.14
C GLN A 412 -11.20 -16.29 14.33
N GLU A 413 -10.90 -16.37 13.05
CA GLU A 413 -11.25 -17.52 12.22
C GLU A 413 -10.11 -18.52 12.26
N TYR A 414 -10.36 -19.67 12.89
CA TYR A 414 -9.53 -20.85 12.71
C TYR A 414 -9.46 -21.16 11.21
N LEU A 415 -8.27 -21.05 10.64
CA LEU A 415 -8.03 -21.41 9.26
C LEU A 415 -8.37 -22.91 9.10
N SER A 416 -9.45 -23.17 8.40
CA SER A 416 -9.94 -24.53 8.21
C SER A 416 -9.25 -25.27 7.05
N SER A 417 -8.45 -24.58 6.24
CA SER A 417 -7.67 -25.21 5.17
C SER A 417 -6.44 -24.38 4.78
N ALA A 418 -5.38 -25.04 4.34
CA ALA A 418 -4.16 -24.40 3.83
C ALA A 418 -4.40 -23.54 2.58
N GLU A 419 -5.41 -23.86 1.78
CA GLU A 419 -5.78 -23.06 0.60
C GLU A 419 -6.31 -21.66 0.93
N ALA A 420 -6.79 -21.44 2.15
CA ALA A 420 -7.26 -20.14 2.63
C ALA A 420 -6.10 -19.17 2.95
N LEU A 421 -4.90 -19.70 3.16
CA LEU A 421 -3.69 -18.93 3.44
C LEU A 421 -3.18 -18.26 2.16
N ARG A 422 -3.32 -16.95 2.13
CA ARG A 422 -2.78 -16.10 1.06
C ARG A 422 -1.89 -15.04 1.67
N GLY A 423 -0.66 -14.98 1.23
CA GLY A 423 0.27 -13.97 1.73
C GLY A 423 1.61 -14.03 1.03
N THR A 424 2.51 -13.16 1.44
CA THR A 424 3.91 -13.19 1.01
C THR A 424 4.69 -13.99 2.03
N LEU A 425 5.49 -14.97 1.58
CA LEU A 425 6.37 -15.71 2.46
C LEU A 425 7.41 -14.76 3.06
N LEU A 426 7.43 -14.68 4.38
CA LEU A 426 8.36 -13.86 5.13
C LEU A 426 9.63 -14.63 5.49
N TYR A 427 9.46 -15.79 6.13
CA TYR A 427 10.55 -16.66 6.54
C TYR A 427 10.07 -18.10 6.65
N GLN A 428 10.96 -19.04 6.32
CA GLN A 428 10.71 -20.49 6.40
C GLN A 428 11.97 -21.16 6.87
N THR A 429 11.86 -21.98 7.91
CA THR A 429 12.99 -22.71 8.46
C THR A 429 12.55 -24.04 9.05
N ARG A 430 13.48 -24.97 9.12
CA ARG A 430 13.33 -26.24 9.86
C ARG A 430 14.01 -26.11 11.21
N LEU A 431 13.42 -26.73 12.20
CA LEU A 431 14.01 -26.79 13.53
C LEU A 431 15.25 -27.67 13.52
N SER A 432 16.10 -27.49 14.53
CA SER A 432 17.30 -28.31 14.71
C SER A 432 16.96 -29.74 15.17
N ALA A 433 17.90 -30.67 14.96
CA ALA A 433 17.74 -32.03 15.44
C ALA A 433 17.50 -32.06 16.97
N PRO A 434 16.61 -32.97 17.44
CA PRO A 434 15.91 -34.03 16.76
C PRO A 434 14.61 -33.62 16.03
N LEU A 435 14.15 -32.37 16.14
CA LEU A 435 12.91 -31.90 15.57
C LEU A 435 13.05 -31.40 14.11
N GLY A 436 14.07 -31.81 13.37
CA GLY A 436 14.37 -31.37 12.02
C GLY A 436 13.27 -31.61 10.98
N ASP A 437 12.30 -32.47 11.30
CA ASP A 437 11.09 -32.68 10.45
C ASP A 437 9.99 -31.66 10.71
N LEU A 438 10.10 -30.81 11.74
CA LEU A 438 9.22 -29.70 12.01
C LEU A 438 9.70 -28.44 11.28
N GLU A 439 8.77 -27.80 10.59
CA GLU A 439 9.03 -26.63 9.77
C GLU A 439 8.13 -25.47 10.23
N LEU A 440 8.74 -24.32 10.46
CA LEU A 440 8.08 -23.07 10.80
C LEU A 440 8.00 -22.21 9.54
N ILE A 441 6.79 -21.76 9.20
CA ILE A 441 6.51 -20.94 8.02
C ILE A 441 5.80 -19.67 8.49
N LEU A 442 6.47 -18.53 8.35
CA LEU A 442 5.87 -17.24 8.64
C LEU A 442 5.46 -16.55 7.33
N SER A 443 4.19 -16.16 7.25
CA SER A 443 3.65 -15.44 6.11
C SER A 443 3.05 -14.10 6.54
N ILE A 444 3.09 -13.11 5.64
CA ILE A 444 2.51 -11.80 5.89
C ILE A 444 1.43 -11.50 4.86
N THR A 445 0.20 -11.25 5.31
CA THR A 445 -0.94 -10.96 4.44
C THR A 445 -0.98 -9.51 3.98
N ARG A 446 -0.54 -8.57 4.81
CA ARG A 446 -0.50 -7.13 4.51
C ARG A 446 0.82 -6.55 4.95
N LEU A 447 1.66 -6.23 3.97
CA LEU A 447 2.91 -5.54 4.25
C LEU A 447 2.62 -4.06 4.54
N PRO A 448 2.78 -3.58 5.79
CA PRO A 448 2.62 -2.16 6.08
C PRO A 448 3.79 -1.40 5.45
N ALA A 449 3.49 -0.29 4.81
CA ALA A 449 4.52 0.57 4.20
C ALA A 449 5.37 1.35 5.24
N GLY A 450 5.35 0.91 6.49
CA GLY A 450 6.06 1.57 7.58
C GLY A 450 5.55 2.99 7.89
N PRO A 451 6.10 3.68 8.89
CA PRO A 451 5.70 5.05 9.24
C PRO A 451 6.01 6.06 8.13
N GLY A 452 7.03 5.81 7.30
CA GLY A 452 7.38 6.64 6.15
C GLY A 452 6.37 6.59 5.01
N GLY A 453 5.59 5.52 4.86
CA GLY A 453 4.63 5.37 3.76
C GLY A 453 3.49 6.39 3.81
N ARG A 454 3.00 6.73 5.00
CA ARG A 454 2.00 7.80 5.18
C ARG A 454 2.56 9.17 4.81
N LEU A 455 3.79 9.45 5.21
CA LEU A 455 4.47 10.72 4.92
C LEU A 455 4.69 10.90 3.42
N ILE A 456 5.16 9.87 2.71
CA ILE A 456 5.32 9.90 1.24
C ILE A 456 3.96 10.11 0.55
N SER A 457 2.89 9.44 1.03
CA SER A 457 1.55 9.60 0.46
C SER A 457 1.02 11.03 0.61
N TRP A 458 1.21 11.65 1.77
CA TRP A 458 0.85 13.05 2.00
C TRP A 458 1.68 14.01 1.15
N LEU A 459 3.00 13.82 1.08
CA LEU A 459 3.88 14.63 0.23
C LEU A 459 3.50 14.53 -1.24
N ALA A 460 3.19 13.32 -1.72
CA ALA A 460 2.72 13.11 -3.09
C ALA A 460 1.40 13.82 -3.37
N ALA A 461 0.45 13.77 -2.43
CA ALA A 461 -0.84 14.47 -2.55
C ALA A 461 -0.65 15.99 -2.59
N ILE A 462 0.18 16.55 -1.71
CA ILE A 462 0.51 17.98 -1.69
C ILE A 462 1.20 18.39 -2.99
N LEU A 463 2.19 17.61 -3.45
CA LEU A 463 2.91 17.89 -4.70
C LEU A 463 1.97 17.89 -5.89
N LEU A 464 1.05 16.92 -5.98
CA LEU A 464 0.04 16.85 -7.03
C LEU A 464 -0.88 18.07 -6.98
N LEU A 465 -1.34 18.48 -5.80
CA LEU A 465 -2.20 19.66 -5.62
C LEU A 465 -1.49 20.93 -6.06
N VAL A 466 -0.23 21.12 -5.66
CA VAL A 466 0.59 22.26 -6.08
C VAL A 466 0.78 22.27 -7.60
N LEU A 467 1.11 21.13 -8.19
CA LEU A 467 1.28 20.97 -9.62
C LEU A 467 0.00 21.37 -10.37
N CYS A 468 -1.15 20.83 -9.97
CA CYS A 468 -2.46 21.17 -10.56
C CYS A 468 -2.79 22.67 -10.41
N SER A 469 -2.51 23.26 -9.25
CA SER A 469 -2.76 24.69 -8.97
C SER A 469 -1.91 25.58 -9.87
N VAL A 470 -0.62 25.28 -10.02
CA VAL A 470 0.29 26.04 -10.91
C VAL A 470 -0.17 25.97 -12.35
N PHE A 471 -0.51 24.76 -12.84
CA PHE A 471 -1.01 24.63 -14.22
C PHE A 471 -2.34 25.31 -14.45
N TYR A 472 -3.25 25.26 -13.47
CA TYR A 472 -4.50 26.00 -13.52
C TYR A 472 -4.26 27.51 -13.61
N LEU A 473 -3.35 28.05 -12.79
CA LEU A 473 -2.98 29.45 -12.79
C LEU A 473 -2.34 29.87 -14.13
N MET A 474 -1.40 29.07 -14.64
CA MET A 474 -0.78 29.30 -15.95
C MET A 474 -1.83 29.32 -17.08
N TYR A 475 -2.78 28.37 -17.05
CA TYR A 475 -3.86 28.33 -18.02
C TYR A 475 -4.74 29.60 -17.94
N ARG A 476 -5.11 30.01 -16.72
CA ARG A 476 -5.95 31.20 -16.49
C ARG A 476 -5.27 32.47 -16.97
N LEU A 477 -3.97 32.64 -16.64
CA LEU A 477 -3.18 33.79 -17.10
C LEU A 477 -3.00 33.78 -18.62
N GLY A 478 -2.65 32.64 -19.21
CA GLY A 478 -2.47 32.51 -20.66
C GLY A 478 -3.75 32.73 -21.42
N ALA A 479 -4.89 32.24 -20.95
CA ALA A 479 -6.18 32.51 -21.56
C ALA A 479 -6.54 34.00 -21.52
N GLY A 480 -6.26 34.68 -20.40
CA GLY A 480 -6.44 36.12 -20.28
C GLY A 480 -5.59 36.94 -21.27
N GLN A 481 -4.33 36.54 -21.47
CA GLN A 481 -3.43 37.18 -22.43
C GLN A 481 -3.91 37.01 -23.89
N ILE A 482 -4.40 35.80 -24.22
CA ILE A 482 -4.95 35.53 -25.56
C ILE A 482 -6.18 36.43 -25.85
N ASP A 483 -7.08 36.58 -24.86
CA ASP A 483 -8.25 37.41 -25.00
C ASP A 483 -7.89 38.89 -25.15
N LEU A 484 -6.93 39.37 -24.38
CA LEU A 484 -6.43 40.74 -24.50
C LEU A 484 -5.81 41.00 -25.89
N ALA A 485 -4.99 40.06 -26.36
CA ALA A 485 -4.35 40.15 -27.68
C ALA A 485 -5.41 40.19 -28.80
N ARG A 486 -6.46 39.35 -28.70
CA ARG A 486 -7.60 39.39 -29.67
C ARG A 486 -8.31 40.72 -29.65
N GLN A 487 -8.66 41.24 -28.48
CA GLN A 487 -9.29 42.53 -28.34
C GLN A 487 -8.45 43.67 -28.99
N GLN A 488 -7.13 43.62 -28.80
CA GLN A 488 -6.22 44.59 -29.44
C GLN A 488 -6.23 44.46 -30.97
N GLN A 489 -6.23 43.22 -31.48
CA GLN A 489 -6.23 42.94 -32.90
C GLN A 489 -7.55 43.40 -33.55
N ASP A 490 -8.70 43.09 -32.92
CA ASP A 490 -10.02 43.51 -33.37
C ASP A 490 -10.13 45.05 -33.39
N PHE A 491 -9.55 45.71 -32.36
CA PHE A 491 -9.48 47.17 -32.33
C PHE A 491 -8.72 47.76 -33.50
N VAL A 492 -7.49 47.28 -33.73
CA VAL A 492 -6.67 47.80 -34.85
C VAL A 492 -7.37 47.61 -36.19
N SER A 493 -8.04 46.44 -36.35
CA SER A 493 -8.81 46.16 -37.56
C SER A 493 -10.00 47.09 -37.71
N ALA A 494 -10.78 47.30 -36.65
CA ALA A 494 -11.97 48.17 -36.65
C ALA A 494 -11.60 49.65 -36.93
N VAL A 495 -10.59 50.16 -36.22
CA VAL A 495 -10.11 51.55 -36.44
C VAL A 495 -9.61 51.72 -37.87
N SER A 496 -8.84 50.76 -38.40
CA SER A 496 -8.32 50.83 -39.77
C SER A 496 -9.45 50.87 -40.79
N HIS A 497 -10.52 50.07 -40.58
CA HIS A 497 -11.70 50.06 -41.46
C HIS A 497 -12.47 51.39 -41.39
N GLU A 498 -12.71 51.90 -40.19
CA GLU A 498 -13.45 53.15 -39.97
C GLU A 498 -12.69 54.41 -40.48
N LEU A 499 -11.34 54.35 -40.46
CA LEU A 499 -10.56 55.46 -41.09
C LEU A 499 -10.53 55.36 -42.61
N LYS A 500 -10.55 54.16 -43.19
CA LYS A 500 -10.48 53.95 -44.64
C LYS A 500 -11.70 54.45 -45.37
N THR A 501 -12.90 54.25 -44.80
CA THR A 501 -14.18 54.62 -45.42
C THR A 501 -14.26 56.11 -45.69
N PRO A 502 -14.17 57.04 -44.71
CA PRO A 502 -14.24 58.47 -44.96
C PRO A 502 -13.12 58.98 -45.89
N LEU A 503 -11.91 58.42 -45.73
CA LEU A 503 -10.78 58.74 -46.56
C LEU A 503 -11.03 58.40 -48.04
N THR A 504 -11.67 57.25 -48.31
CA THR A 504 -12.05 56.83 -49.66
C THR A 504 -13.10 57.73 -50.23
N SER A 505 -14.13 58.14 -49.45
CA SER A 505 -15.16 59.06 -49.87
C SER A 505 -14.58 60.44 -50.21
N ILE A 506 -13.77 61.00 -49.31
CA ILE A 506 -13.05 62.27 -49.53
C ILE A 506 -12.26 62.21 -50.84
N ARG A 507 -11.50 61.17 -51.04
CA ARG A 507 -10.67 60.96 -52.22
C ARG A 507 -11.55 60.87 -53.50
N MET A 508 -12.62 60.09 -53.48
CA MET A 508 -13.52 59.85 -54.57
C MET A 508 -14.18 61.19 -55.02
N TYR A 509 -14.76 61.91 -54.07
CA TYR A 509 -15.38 63.21 -54.38
C TYR A 509 -14.35 64.25 -54.84
N GLY A 510 -13.14 64.25 -54.25
CA GLY A 510 -12.01 65.05 -54.66
C GLY A 510 -11.55 64.76 -56.10
N GLU A 511 -11.44 63.45 -56.45
CA GLU A 511 -11.14 63.01 -57.83
C GLU A 511 -12.23 63.42 -58.80
N MET A 512 -13.52 63.25 -58.48
CA MET A 512 -14.63 63.67 -59.32
C MET A 512 -14.65 65.20 -59.59
N LEU A 513 -14.30 65.98 -58.56
CA LEU A 513 -14.18 67.44 -58.72
C LEU A 513 -12.95 67.81 -59.57
N ARG A 514 -11.84 67.18 -59.40
CA ARG A 514 -10.58 67.42 -60.11
C ARG A 514 -10.67 67.08 -61.61
N GLU A 515 -11.29 65.93 -61.91
CA GLU A 515 -11.51 65.48 -63.31
C GLU A 515 -12.66 66.15 -64.01
N GLY A 516 -13.37 67.05 -63.31
CA GLY A 516 -14.49 67.86 -63.96
C GLY A 516 -15.74 67.02 -64.20
N TRP A 517 -15.91 65.88 -63.58
CA TRP A 517 -17.09 64.99 -63.74
C TRP A 517 -18.31 65.45 -62.94
N ALA A 518 -18.15 66.48 -62.14
CA ALA A 518 -19.24 67.09 -61.38
C ALA A 518 -19.97 68.20 -62.21
N SER A 519 -21.28 68.10 -62.34
CA SER A 519 -22.08 69.21 -62.86
C SER A 519 -22.02 70.39 -61.88
N ASP A 520 -22.20 71.64 -62.39
CA ASP A 520 -22.11 72.83 -61.54
C ASP A 520 -23.10 72.83 -60.37
N GLU A 521 -24.23 72.16 -60.52
CA GLU A 521 -25.23 71.98 -59.47
C GLU A 521 -24.78 71.04 -58.40
N LYS A 522 -23.92 70.00 -58.70
CA LYS A 522 -23.44 68.99 -57.77
C LYS A 522 -22.14 69.36 -57.10
N LYS A 523 -21.38 70.31 -57.57
CA LYS A 523 -20.11 70.76 -57.01
C LYS A 523 -20.25 71.18 -55.55
N SER A 524 -21.24 71.93 -55.17
CA SER A 524 -21.51 72.38 -53.81
C SER A 524 -21.77 71.19 -52.91
N SER A 525 -22.55 70.20 -53.33
CA SER A 525 -22.84 68.98 -52.58
C SER A 525 -21.60 68.12 -52.35
N TYR A 526 -20.66 68.04 -53.33
CA TYR A 526 -19.41 67.32 -53.19
C TYR A 526 -18.44 67.97 -52.19
N TYR A 527 -18.41 69.32 -52.17
CA TYR A 527 -17.64 70.03 -51.14
C TYR A 527 -18.21 69.79 -49.73
N ASP A 528 -19.53 69.79 -49.60
CA ASP A 528 -20.21 69.54 -48.36
C ASP A 528 -19.89 68.09 -47.87
N TYR A 529 -19.94 67.08 -48.76
CA TYR A 529 -19.58 65.71 -48.44
C TYR A 529 -18.11 65.59 -48.01
N ILE A 530 -17.17 66.25 -48.69
CA ILE A 530 -15.74 66.24 -48.31
C ILE A 530 -15.56 66.88 -46.95
N PHE A 531 -16.25 68.00 -46.70
CA PHE A 531 -16.19 68.70 -45.43
C PHE A 531 -16.75 67.83 -44.29
N ASP A 532 -17.90 67.23 -44.44
CA ASP A 532 -18.56 66.38 -43.44
C ASP A 532 -17.74 65.14 -43.13
N GLU A 533 -17.17 64.45 -44.13
CA GLU A 533 -16.36 63.31 -43.93
C GLU A 533 -14.94 63.63 -43.29
N SER A 534 -14.42 64.83 -43.58
CA SER A 534 -13.23 65.36 -42.95
C SER A 534 -13.43 65.67 -41.47
N GLU A 535 -14.55 66.31 -41.13
CA GLU A 535 -14.97 66.51 -39.72
C GLU A 535 -15.17 65.18 -38.95
N ARG A 536 -15.82 64.25 -39.65
CA ARG A 536 -16.00 62.90 -39.07
C ARG A 536 -14.69 62.21 -38.81
N LEU A 537 -13.73 62.27 -39.73
CA LEU A 537 -12.40 61.67 -39.59
C LEU A 537 -11.60 62.32 -38.43
N SER A 538 -11.69 63.65 -38.32
CA SER A 538 -11.07 64.41 -37.22
C SER A 538 -11.60 63.99 -35.85
N ARG A 539 -12.92 63.83 -35.72
CA ARG A 539 -13.55 63.33 -34.49
C ARG A 539 -13.09 61.87 -34.14
N LEU A 540 -13.03 61.02 -35.17
CA LEU A 540 -12.57 59.63 -34.97
C LEU A 540 -11.10 59.57 -34.46
N ILE A 541 -10.22 60.39 -35.10
CA ILE A 541 -8.81 60.48 -34.67
C ILE A 541 -8.71 60.97 -33.21
N ALA A 542 -9.49 62.02 -32.86
CA ALA A 542 -9.50 62.55 -31.50
C ALA A 542 -9.94 61.51 -30.47
N ASN A 543 -10.98 60.71 -30.76
CA ASN A 543 -11.46 59.62 -29.89
C ASN A 543 -10.43 58.54 -29.74
N VAL A 544 -9.71 58.12 -30.80
CA VAL A 544 -8.64 57.12 -30.75
C VAL A 544 -7.46 57.63 -29.91
N LEU A 545 -7.03 58.89 -30.11
CA LEU A 545 -5.95 59.47 -29.33
C LEU A 545 -6.31 59.63 -27.84
N GLN A 546 -7.55 60.02 -27.56
CA GLN A 546 -8.06 60.09 -26.18
C GLN A 546 -8.06 58.71 -25.51
N LEU A 547 -8.51 57.68 -26.22
CA LEU A 547 -8.45 56.31 -25.76
C LEU A 547 -7.01 55.85 -25.48
N ALA A 548 -6.07 56.13 -26.40
CA ALA A 548 -4.67 55.78 -26.22
C ALA A 548 -4.03 56.44 -24.97
N ARG A 549 -4.42 57.69 -24.69
CA ARG A 549 -4.01 58.39 -23.45
C ARG A 549 -4.63 57.75 -22.20
N MET A 550 -5.88 57.31 -22.27
CA MET A 550 -6.58 56.62 -21.18
C MET A 550 -5.97 55.27 -20.85
N THR A 551 -5.61 54.48 -21.85
CA THR A 551 -4.99 53.14 -21.67
C THR A 551 -3.62 53.22 -21.00
N ARG A 552 -2.93 54.36 -21.08
CA ARG A 552 -1.64 54.62 -20.43
C ARG A 552 -1.76 55.14 -18.99
N ASN A 553 -2.95 55.11 -18.35
CA ASN A 553 -3.22 55.63 -17.00
C ASN A 553 -2.94 57.15 -16.83
N ASN A 554 -2.92 57.92 -17.93
CA ASN A 554 -2.59 59.34 -17.93
C ASN A 554 -3.84 60.22 -18.11
N LEU A 555 -5.04 59.78 -17.62
CA LEU A 555 -6.22 60.65 -17.57
C LEU A 555 -6.07 61.62 -16.41
N GLN A 556 -5.48 62.77 -16.68
CA GLN A 556 -5.59 63.93 -15.81
C GLN A 556 -6.95 64.58 -16.07
N VAL A 557 -7.91 64.36 -15.19
CA VAL A 557 -9.23 65.01 -15.20
C VAL A 557 -9.13 66.25 -14.34
N ASP A 558 -9.31 67.43 -14.91
CA ASP A 558 -9.28 68.70 -14.19
C ASP A 558 -10.66 68.95 -13.54
N LYS A 559 -10.86 68.34 -12.37
CA LYS A 559 -12.13 68.46 -11.64
C LYS A 559 -12.26 69.82 -11.02
N LYS A 560 -13.33 70.54 -11.40
CA LYS A 560 -13.70 71.87 -10.85
C LYS A 560 -15.08 71.75 -10.22
N PRO A 561 -15.33 72.52 -9.16
CA PRO A 561 -16.69 72.68 -8.65
C PRO A 561 -17.55 73.46 -9.70
N LEU A 562 -18.62 72.85 -10.18
CA LEU A 562 -19.48 73.38 -11.22
C LEU A 562 -20.93 73.26 -10.77
N ALA A 563 -21.71 74.31 -11.02
CA ALA A 563 -23.16 74.27 -10.83
C ALA A 563 -23.80 73.41 -11.93
N VAL A 564 -24.69 72.51 -11.54
CA VAL A 564 -25.38 71.65 -12.46
C VAL A 564 -26.13 72.41 -13.53
N SER A 565 -26.72 73.57 -13.19
CA SER A 565 -27.40 74.45 -14.14
C SER A 565 -26.48 74.95 -15.26
N GLU A 566 -25.28 75.47 -14.90
CA GLU A 566 -24.29 75.95 -15.88
C GLU A 566 -23.80 74.82 -16.80
N LEU A 567 -23.60 73.63 -16.21
CA LEU A 567 -23.17 72.44 -16.95
C LEU A 567 -24.24 71.98 -17.94
N MET A 568 -25.54 72.01 -17.56
CA MET A 568 -26.65 71.65 -18.40
C MET A 568 -26.86 72.69 -19.54
N ASP A 569 -26.66 73.97 -19.27
CA ASP A 569 -26.71 75.03 -20.29
C ASP A 569 -25.58 74.88 -21.32
N SER A 570 -24.38 74.59 -20.88
CA SER A 570 -23.25 74.29 -21.74
C SER A 570 -23.50 73.06 -22.63
N ILE A 571 -24.02 71.96 -22.08
CA ILE A 571 -24.39 70.77 -22.83
C ILE A 571 -25.46 71.13 -23.88
N ARG A 572 -26.55 71.78 -23.44
CA ARG A 572 -27.63 72.18 -24.33
C ARG A 572 -27.10 72.99 -25.51
N SER A 573 -26.25 74.00 -25.24
CA SER A 573 -25.67 74.85 -26.29
C SER A 573 -24.86 74.04 -27.32
N ARG A 574 -24.08 73.04 -26.87
CA ARG A 574 -23.20 72.23 -27.73
C ARG A 574 -23.95 71.17 -28.53
N VAL A 575 -25.04 70.57 -28.00
CA VAL A 575 -25.74 69.46 -28.67
C VAL A 575 -26.97 69.91 -29.47
N SER A 576 -27.53 71.11 -29.22
CA SER A 576 -28.76 71.63 -29.91
C SER A 576 -28.64 71.59 -31.43
N SER A 577 -27.56 72.19 -31.96
CA SER A 577 -27.40 72.30 -33.42
C SER A 577 -27.20 70.92 -34.08
N GLN A 578 -26.61 69.97 -33.38
CA GLN A 578 -26.42 68.61 -33.88
C GLN A 578 -27.73 67.83 -33.91
N ILE A 579 -28.54 67.95 -32.85
CA ILE A 579 -29.84 67.28 -32.72
C ILE A 579 -30.80 67.82 -33.76
N GLU A 580 -30.87 69.19 -33.98
CA GLU A 580 -31.71 69.85 -34.96
C GLU A 580 -31.35 69.49 -36.41
N ARG A 581 -30.00 69.45 -36.73
CA ARG A 581 -29.54 68.99 -38.05
C ARG A 581 -29.93 67.56 -38.36
N ALA A 582 -29.95 66.71 -37.34
CA ALA A 582 -30.36 65.30 -37.46
C ALA A 582 -31.91 65.16 -37.57
N GLY A 583 -32.67 66.23 -37.45
CA GLY A 583 -34.15 66.24 -37.52
C GLY A 583 -34.82 65.76 -36.24
N PHE A 584 -34.12 65.81 -35.10
CA PHE A 584 -34.66 65.45 -33.78
C PHE A 584 -35.04 66.71 -32.98
N LYS A 585 -35.97 66.53 -32.04
CA LYS A 585 -36.34 67.57 -31.07
C LYS A 585 -35.63 67.32 -29.75
N LEU A 586 -34.94 68.33 -29.21
CA LEU A 586 -34.33 68.28 -27.90
C LEU A 586 -35.33 68.66 -26.80
N LYS A 587 -35.51 67.86 -25.82
CA LYS A 587 -36.25 68.16 -24.58
C LYS A 587 -35.30 68.07 -23.37
N VAL A 588 -35.19 69.23 -22.71
CA VAL A 588 -34.34 69.28 -21.47
C VAL A 588 -35.26 69.43 -20.27
N CYS A 589 -35.09 68.52 -19.28
CA CYS A 589 -35.88 68.51 -18.06
C CYS A 589 -34.94 68.40 -16.88
N CYS A 590 -34.79 69.42 -16.08
CA CYS A 590 -33.98 69.42 -14.87
C CYS A 590 -34.85 69.72 -13.65
N GLU A 591 -34.80 68.88 -12.66
CA GLU A 591 -35.47 69.10 -11.38
C GLU A 591 -34.88 70.34 -10.67
N PRO A 592 -35.72 71.23 -10.11
CA PRO A 592 -35.23 72.45 -9.45
C PRO A 592 -34.19 72.24 -8.39
N GLY A 593 -34.30 71.15 -7.63
CA GLY A 593 -33.34 70.78 -6.59
C GLY A 593 -31.99 70.25 -7.11
N ALA A 594 -31.98 69.64 -8.33
CA ALA A 594 -30.77 69.18 -8.99
C ALA A 594 -29.95 70.34 -9.59
N GLY A 595 -30.61 71.30 -10.19
CA GLY A 595 -29.96 72.47 -10.87
C GLY A 595 -29.11 73.33 -9.96
N GLN A 596 -29.46 73.41 -8.67
CA GLN A 596 -28.70 74.12 -7.65
C GLN A 596 -27.51 73.35 -7.00
N SER A 597 -27.42 72.08 -7.30
CA SER A 597 -26.34 71.24 -6.77
C SER A 597 -25.00 71.55 -7.45
N ILE A 598 -23.93 71.43 -6.66
CA ILE A 598 -22.54 71.57 -7.14
C ILE A 598 -21.94 70.22 -7.26
N ILE A 599 -21.28 69.87 -8.35
CA ILE A 599 -20.56 68.63 -8.56
C ILE A 599 -19.09 68.92 -8.90
N GLN A 600 -18.21 67.94 -8.58
CA GLN A 600 -16.81 68.00 -8.99
C GLN A 600 -16.67 67.31 -10.35
N ALA A 601 -16.60 68.08 -11.41
CA ALA A 601 -16.47 67.52 -12.75
C ALA A 601 -15.49 68.29 -13.61
N ASP A 602 -14.96 67.66 -14.64
CA ASP A 602 -14.23 68.30 -15.73
C ASP A 602 -15.24 68.73 -16.79
N PRO A 603 -15.40 70.04 -17.09
CA PRO A 603 -16.40 70.50 -17.98
C PRO A 603 -16.29 69.91 -19.39
N ASP A 604 -15.05 69.77 -19.87
CA ASP A 604 -14.82 69.23 -21.23
C ASP A 604 -15.06 67.74 -21.28
N GLY A 605 -14.56 67.01 -20.30
CA GLY A 605 -14.80 65.56 -20.15
C GLY A 605 -16.28 65.25 -19.97
N PHE A 606 -17.00 66.04 -19.17
CA PHE A 606 -18.42 65.87 -18.96
C PHE A 606 -19.23 66.18 -20.23
N THR A 607 -18.93 67.26 -20.94
CA THR A 607 -19.55 67.59 -22.23
C THR A 607 -19.32 66.47 -23.27
N GLN A 608 -18.10 65.88 -23.27
CA GLN A 608 -17.79 64.75 -24.17
C GLN A 608 -18.64 63.52 -23.89
N ILE A 609 -18.97 63.26 -22.60
CA ILE A 609 -19.92 62.20 -22.25
C ILE A 609 -21.24 62.38 -22.96
N PHE A 610 -21.83 63.63 -22.88
CA PHE A 610 -23.12 63.90 -23.49
C PHE A 610 -23.09 63.88 -25.01
N ILE A 611 -22.03 64.40 -25.64
CA ILE A 611 -21.87 64.33 -27.09
C ILE A 611 -21.88 62.82 -27.51
N ASN A 612 -21.15 61.95 -26.84
CA ASN A 612 -21.16 60.54 -27.21
C ASN A 612 -22.51 59.84 -26.95
N LEU A 613 -23.23 60.21 -25.89
CA LEU A 613 -24.54 59.64 -25.60
C LEU A 613 -25.59 60.15 -26.60
N VAL A 614 -25.56 61.46 -27.00
CA VAL A 614 -26.43 62.03 -27.96
C VAL A 614 -26.15 61.48 -29.36
N ASP A 615 -24.89 61.33 -29.76
CA ASP A 615 -24.51 60.68 -31.02
C ASP A 615 -25.10 59.26 -31.12
N ASN A 616 -25.02 58.51 -30.05
CA ASN A 616 -25.62 57.20 -29.99
C ASN A 616 -27.16 57.26 -30.07
N ALA A 617 -27.82 58.21 -29.36
CA ALA A 617 -29.25 58.39 -29.37
C ALA A 617 -29.75 58.71 -30.79
N ILE A 618 -29.09 59.61 -31.48
CA ILE A 618 -29.42 59.96 -32.87
C ILE A 618 -29.30 58.77 -33.79
N LYS A 619 -28.16 58.05 -33.67
CA LYS A 619 -27.82 56.91 -34.50
C LYS A 619 -28.82 55.75 -34.33
N PHE A 620 -29.14 55.37 -33.11
CA PHE A 620 -30.00 54.20 -32.84
C PHE A 620 -31.51 54.53 -32.94
N SER A 621 -31.90 55.81 -32.87
CA SER A 621 -33.27 56.21 -33.01
C SER A 621 -33.60 56.81 -34.42
N ALA A 622 -32.71 56.70 -35.40
CA ALA A 622 -32.89 57.20 -36.73
C ALA A 622 -34.20 56.72 -37.41
N CYS A 623 -34.59 55.45 -37.13
CA CYS A 623 -35.81 54.81 -37.63
C CYS A 623 -37.00 54.90 -36.66
N ALA A 624 -36.88 55.60 -35.54
CA ALA A 624 -37.95 55.69 -34.54
C ALA A 624 -39.06 56.57 -34.97
N GLU A 625 -40.32 56.27 -34.61
CA GLU A 625 -41.50 57.11 -34.90
C GLU A 625 -41.40 58.46 -34.19
N GLN A 626 -40.86 58.46 -32.98
CA GLN A 626 -40.61 59.64 -32.17
C GLN A 626 -39.18 60.13 -32.30
N LYS A 627 -38.94 61.16 -33.04
CA LYS A 627 -37.60 61.78 -33.15
C LYS A 627 -37.42 62.85 -32.07
N VAL A 628 -37.28 62.35 -30.82
CA VAL A 628 -37.06 63.16 -29.63
C VAL A 628 -35.89 62.59 -28.83
N ILE A 629 -35.04 63.45 -28.27
CA ILE A 629 -34.02 63.13 -27.34
C ILE A 629 -34.28 63.87 -26.05
N ASP A 630 -34.49 63.14 -24.94
CA ASP A 630 -34.70 63.75 -23.65
C ASP A 630 -33.38 63.77 -22.88
N ILE A 631 -32.96 64.93 -22.38
CA ILE A 631 -31.83 65.09 -21.48
C ILE A 631 -32.40 65.57 -20.15
N GLY A 632 -32.11 64.79 -19.08
CA GLY A 632 -32.63 65.05 -17.74
C GLY A 632 -31.56 65.20 -16.68
N CYS A 633 -31.88 65.92 -15.60
CA CYS A 633 -31.12 65.89 -14.39
C CYS A 633 -32.06 65.82 -13.16
N GLN A 634 -31.73 64.94 -12.23
CA GLN A 634 -32.46 64.75 -10.97
C GLN A 634 -31.52 64.55 -9.80
N ARG A 635 -31.90 64.98 -8.61
CA ARG A 635 -31.15 64.70 -7.37
C ARG A 635 -31.67 63.40 -6.76
N LEU A 636 -30.77 62.45 -6.54
CA LEU A 636 -31.10 61.19 -5.93
C LEU A 636 -31.10 61.29 -4.38
N ARG A 637 -31.75 60.32 -3.73
CA ARG A 637 -31.87 60.29 -2.26
C ARG A 637 -30.52 60.12 -1.53
N ASP A 638 -29.52 59.56 -2.21
CA ASP A 638 -28.17 59.38 -1.70
C ASP A 638 -27.29 60.66 -1.81
N GLY A 639 -27.88 61.76 -2.24
CA GLY A 639 -27.17 63.03 -2.38
C GLY A 639 -26.44 63.17 -3.72
N SER A 640 -26.43 62.17 -4.58
CA SER A 640 -25.83 62.26 -5.94
C SER A 640 -26.79 62.95 -6.94
N VAL A 641 -26.21 63.47 -8.02
CA VAL A 641 -26.96 63.99 -9.16
C VAL A 641 -26.90 62.99 -10.28
N GLN A 642 -28.05 62.53 -10.72
CA GLN A 642 -28.20 61.68 -11.89
C GLN A 642 -28.50 62.53 -13.11
N PHE A 643 -27.68 62.36 -14.11
CA PHE A 643 -27.95 62.94 -15.48
C PHE A 643 -28.41 61.83 -16.38
N SER A 644 -29.35 62.07 -17.26
CA SER A 644 -29.89 61.07 -18.17
C SER A 644 -29.97 61.55 -19.60
N VAL A 645 -29.71 60.63 -20.53
CA VAL A 645 -29.99 60.82 -21.95
C VAL A 645 -30.89 59.66 -22.38
N ARG A 646 -32.11 59.96 -22.80
CA ARG A 646 -33.09 58.98 -23.27
C ARG A 646 -33.30 59.10 -24.74
N ASP A 647 -33.29 58.00 -25.43
CA ASP A 647 -33.72 57.81 -26.80
C ASP A 647 -35.06 57.05 -26.87
N TYR A 648 -35.70 57.09 -28.06
CA TYR A 648 -36.95 56.39 -28.37
C TYR A 648 -36.73 55.27 -29.41
N GLY A 649 -35.53 54.71 -29.48
CA GLY A 649 -35.15 53.63 -30.37
C GLY A 649 -35.63 52.25 -29.91
N PRO A 650 -35.07 51.17 -30.46
CA PRO A 650 -35.44 49.77 -30.13
C PRO A 650 -35.01 49.30 -28.76
N GLY A 651 -34.22 50.09 -28.00
CA GLY A 651 -33.62 49.65 -26.73
C GLY A 651 -32.43 48.72 -26.93
N ILE A 652 -31.93 48.14 -25.82
CA ILE A 652 -30.73 47.33 -25.77
C ILE A 652 -31.08 45.92 -25.21
N PRO A 653 -30.70 44.82 -25.88
CA PRO A 653 -30.91 43.48 -25.36
C PRO A 653 -30.31 43.31 -23.97
N GLY A 654 -31.01 42.63 -23.04
CA GLY A 654 -30.63 42.53 -21.64
C GLY A 654 -29.26 41.89 -21.41
N ASP A 655 -28.86 40.91 -22.24
CA ASP A 655 -27.55 40.24 -22.20
C ASP A 655 -26.39 41.16 -22.65
N GLN A 656 -26.71 42.26 -23.31
CA GLN A 656 -25.72 43.21 -23.87
C GLN A 656 -25.53 44.46 -22.98
N MET A 657 -26.45 44.79 -22.08
CA MET A 657 -26.40 45.99 -21.23
C MET A 657 -25.09 46.22 -20.48
N LYS A 658 -24.46 45.12 -19.98
CA LYS A 658 -23.15 45.19 -19.31
C LYS A 658 -21.98 45.18 -20.29
N LYS A 659 -22.19 44.67 -21.49
CA LYS A 659 -21.14 44.51 -22.50
C LYS A 659 -20.90 45.78 -23.31
N ILE A 660 -21.93 46.61 -23.52
CA ILE A 660 -21.85 47.81 -24.34
C ILE A 660 -20.84 48.84 -23.83
N PHE A 661 -20.47 48.82 -22.55
CA PHE A 661 -19.46 49.69 -21.96
C PHE A 661 -18.04 49.11 -22.07
N ARG A 662 -17.88 47.90 -22.63
CA ARG A 662 -16.55 47.33 -22.89
C ARG A 662 -15.94 47.99 -24.12
N LEU A 663 -14.62 48.21 -24.04
CA LEU A 663 -13.85 48.70 -25.17
C LEU A 663 -14.07 47.78 -26.39
N PHE A 664 -14.36 48.41 -27.57
CA PHE A 664 -14.48 47.72 -28.84
C PHE A 664 -15.69 46.76 -28.94
N TYR A 665 -16.61 46.83 -27.99
CA TYR A 665 -17.82 46.02 -28.08
C TYR A 665 -18.78 46.61 -29.13
N ARG A 666 -19.19 45.76 -30.06
CA ARG A 666 -20.25 46.02 -31.04
C ARG A 666 -21.26 44.89 -30.96
N SER A 667 -22.54 45.19 -31.07
CA SER A 667 -23.60 44.19 -31.13
C SER A 667 -23.49 43.41 -32.45
N GLU A 668 -23.72 42.07 -32.41
CA GLU A 668 -23.70 41.22 -33.62
C GLU A 668 -24.67 41.73 -34.69
N ASN A 669 -25.76 42.34 -34.28
CA ASN A 669 -26.72 42.99 -35.19
C ASN A 669 -26.19 44.26 -35.86
N GLU A 670 -25.15 44.92 -35.34
CA GLU A 670 -24.49 46.07 -35.92
C GLU A 670 -23.43 45.67 -36.96
N LEU A 671 -22.87 44.47 -36.91
CA LEU A 671 -21.91 43.94 -37.87
C LEU A 671 -22.56 43.75 -39.27
N THR A 672 -23.87 43.56 -39.30
CA THR A 672 -24.65 43.30 -40.53
C THR A 672 -25.40 44.52 -41.05
N ARG A 673 -25.48 45.62 -40.28
CA ARG A 673 -26.12 46.90 -40.71
C ARG A 673 -25.05 47.92 -41.12
N GLU A 674 -25.34 48.69 -42.09
CA GLU A 674 -24.53 49.81 -42.62
C GLU A 674 -24.29 50.95 -41.59
N THR A 675 -24.61 50.71 -40.30
CA THR A 675 -24.41 51.69 -39.23
C THR A 675 -23.00 51.72 -38.76
N VAL A 676 -22.29 52.74 -39.08
CA VAL A 676 -20.88 53.00 -38.81
C VAL A 676 -20.65 53.33 -37.34
N GLY A 677 -19.74 52.59 -36.65
CA GLY A 677 -19.39 52.87 -35.24
C GLY A 677 -18.15 52.13 -34.73
N THR A 678 -17.27 52.85 -34.05
CA THR A 678 -15.98 52.33 -33.57
C THR A 678 -16.05 51.46 -32.29
N GLY A 679 -17.20 51.40 -31.62
CA GLY A 679 -17.34 50.77 -30.31
C GLY A 679 -16.53 51.45 -29.17
N ILE A 680 -16.05 52.66 -29.39
CA ILE A 680 -15.23 53.42 -28.45
C ILE A 680 -16.08 54.36 -27.58
N GLY A 681 -17.18 54.93 -28.14
CA GLY A 681 -17.93 56.02 -27.50
C GLY A 681 -18.46 55.70 -26.12
N LEU A 682 -19.18 54.58 -25.94
CA LEU A 682 -19.71 54.19 -24.63
C LEU A 682 -18.63 53.75 -23.63
N ALA A 683 -17.53 53.14 -24.10
CA ALA A 683 -16.39 52.84 -23.24
C ALA A 683 -15.72 54.13 -22.74
N LEU A 684 -15.61 55.14 -23.61
CA LEU A 684 -15.11 56.46 -23.25
C LEU A 684 -16.03 57.13 -22.20
N VAL A 685 -17.36 57.12 -22.40
CA VAL A 685 -18.35 57.59 -21.42
C VAL A 685 -18.13 56.92 -20.06
N HIS A 686 -18.00 55.60 -20.02
CA HIS A 686 -17.77 54.85 -18.77
C HIS A 686 -16.47 55.23 -18.10
N GLN A 687 -15.39 55.41 -18.85
CA GLN A 687 -14.07 55.76 -18.28
C GLN A 687 -14.04 57.22 -17.79
N LEU A 688 -14.61 58.18 -18.55
CA LEU A 688 -14.71 59.57 -18.15
C LEU A 688 -15.54 59.72 -16.86
N ALA A 689 -16.70 59.08 -16.82
CA ALA A 689 -17.55 59.11 -15.62
C ALA A 689 -16.81 58.55 -14.39
N ARG A 690 -16.11 57.40 -14.53
CA ARG A 690 -15.30 56.83 -13.46
C ARG A 690 -14.15 57.73 -13.05
N ALA A 691 -13.46 58.35 -13.99
CA ALA A 691 -12.37 59.27 -13.71
C ALA A 691 -12.84 60.49 -12.89
N MET A 692 -14.07 60.91 -13.13
CA MET A 692 -14.76 61.96 -12.35
C MET A 692 -15.33 61.46 -11.01
N GLY A 693 -15.23 60.12 -10.71
CA GLY A 693 -15.75 59.51 -9.50
C GLY A 693 -17.24 59.14 -9.57
N GLY A 694 -17.80 59.14 -10.76
CA GLY A 694 -19.19 58.77 -11.05
C GLY A 694 -19.36 57.33 -11.56
N GLN A 695 -20.60 56.97 -11.84
CA GLN A 695 -21.01 55.69 -12.40
C GLN A 695 -21.93 55.90 -13.59
N VAL A 696 -21.88 54.97 -14.56
CA VAL A 696 -22.77 54.96 -15.71
C VAL A 696 -23.51 53.65 -15.77
N ASP A 697 -24.81 53.74 -15.98
CA ASP A 697 -25.68 52.57 -16.26
C ASP A 697 -26.63 52.87 -17.42
N VAL A 698 -27.39 51.85 -17.83
CA VAL A 698 -28.41 51.97 -18.86
C VAL A 698 -29.65 51.18 -18.46
N VAL A 699 -30.81 51.75 -18.73
CA VAL A 699 -32.11 51.12 -18.47
C VAL A 699 -32.96 51.23 -19.74
N ASN A 700 -33.59 50.13 -20.16
CA ASN A 700 -34.57 50.16 -21.22
C ASN A 700 -35.83 50.88 -20.75
N ARG A 701 -36.39 51.68 -21.66
CA ARG A 701 -37.71 52.29 -21.55
C ARG A 701 -38.57 51.78 -22.70
N GLU A 702 -39.88 51.88 -22.59
CA GLU A 702 -40.80 51.47 -23.64
C GLU A 702 -41.41 52.72 -24.25
N PRO A 703 -40.97 53.13 -25.44
CA PRO A 703 -39.83 52.64 -26.20
C PRO A 703 -38.52 53.34 -25.83
N GLY A 704 -37.36 52.69 -26.20
CA GLY A 704 -36.03 53.25 -26.18
C GLY A 704 -35.13 52.83 -25.02
N ALA A 705 -33.94 53.44 -24.91
CA ALA A 705 -33.00 53.31 -23.86
C ALA A 705 -32.70 54.62 -23.15
N GLU A 706 -32.43 54.58 -21.88
CA GLU A 706 -32.04 55.69 -21.03
C GLU A 706 -30.66 55.41 -20.40
N PHE A 707 -29.68 56.17 -20.85
CA PHE A 707 -28.34 56.17 -20.25
C PHE A 707 -28.31 57.13 -19.06
N ARG A 708 -27.76 56.71 -17.94
CA ARG A 708 -27.71 57.45 -16.68
C ARG A 708 -26.27 57.61 -16.21
N VAL A 709 -25.91 58.82 -15.88
CA VAL A 709 -24.60 59.16 -15.33
C VAL A 709 -24.80 59.73 -13.92
N ASN A 710 -24.33 59.02 -12.91
CA ASN A 710 -24.48 59.43 -11.53
C ASN A 710 -23.15 60.01 -11.02
N ILE A 711 -23.17 61.22 -10.46
CA ILE A 711 -22.01 61.90 -9.90
C ILE A 711 -22.37 62.44 -8.50
N ALA A 712 -21.47 62.25 -7.52
CA ALA A 712 -21.70 62.75 -6.18
C ALA A 712 -21.78 64.28 -6.16
N ALA A 713 -22.81 64.85 -5.51
CA ALA A 713 -22.87 66.29 -5.25
C ALA A 713 -21.90 66.64 -4.12
N CYS A 714 -21.31 67.81 -4.19
CA CYS A 714 -20.59 68.41 -3.10
C CYS A 714 -21.57 69.23 -2.26
N ASP A 715 -21.78 68.87 -1.04
CA ASP A 715 -22.40 69.78 -0.05
C ASP A 715 -21.36 70.86 0.26
N LEU A 716 -21.72 72.10 0.02
CA LEU A 716 -20.92 73.31 0.37
C LEU A 716 -20.79 73.47 1.88
#